data_3529f69618e85dbe370af3474043c0fa
#
_entry.id   3529f69618e85dbe370af3474043c0fa
#
_cell.length_a   1.000
_cell.length_b   1.000
_cell.length_c   1.000
_cell.angle_alpha   90.00
_cell.angle_beta   90.00
_cell.angle_gamma   90.00
#
_symmetry.space_group_name_H-M   'P 1'
#
loop_
_entity.id
_entity.type
_entity.pdbx_description
1 polymer ?
#
loop_
_entity_poly.entity_id
_entity_poly.type
_entity_poly.pdbx_seq_one_letter_code
_entity_poly.pdbx_strand_id
1 'polypeptide(L)'
;MRFRIWWFVEDTSTNTYELLERIHDSCDVRSLPKESLVDLCSEIRGCLIDTVSKTAGHFASGLGVVELTVALHYVYDTPNDKLVWDVGHQAYPHKMLTGHRKELGTIRKKGGLHAFIWRGETPHDLITTGHASTSIGSALGLAVAESTKDRKDRKKVVAVIGDGALSGGCAFEAMNHAGSFEDLDLTVILNDNEMSISENVGRLHQGLSHVLSSPHYVKMIEGGKRILEPLPALRDLALRAQEHFKGMLMPGTLFEEFGFNYIGPVDGHDVNSLVSILQNIRDMPGLTFLHVVTTKGKGYEPAEKDPICYHGVPVFDPDEGIQKGAPKEDLSYSAGFGRWMCDKAKEDPKLMAVTPAMRIGSGLAKFAELYPKQFFDVAIAEQHAMVFASGLAAGGMRPVVNIYSSFMQRAYDGLIHDMAIQNLPIILCLDRGGLVGADGPTHNGAFDIAYTRTVPNLTIMVPSSRHEQYTMLNTAYALGSPCVIRYPRDNGESLMIKKGDSFEDAPMSLEKTIAVGSVEIRNLASSHVNELVRALDSASFDGHGAEDQVEHTIKLLGFESREQLEHMQVAQSSHEQERVDALGKQHKIALLVFGPLVNSLQSVCEEQDITLINMRFVKPLNEELIQYLSSQYDLLVTVEEGAVLGGVGEHISSIVASISHSNAKAQVRNLGMSDSFVGEGNRGELLADLGLDRDGIMSSVRKAASEL
;
A
#
# COMPACT_ATOMS: atom_id res chain seq x y z
N MET A 1 -30.89 17.05 9.43
CA MET A 1 -30.86 18.08 8.38
C MET A 1 -29.72 19.05 8.68
N ARG A 2 -28.56 18.85 8.12
CA ARG A 2 -27.45 19.81 8.17
C ARG A 2 -27.15 20.19 6.74
N PHE A 3 -27.43 21.45 6.38
CA PHE A 3 -27.07 22.04 5.09
C PHE A 3 -25.56 22.13 4.97
N ARG A 4 -24.97 21.45 3.98
CA ARG A 4 -23.58 21.65 3.54
C ARG A 4 -23.57 22.88 2.62
N ILE A 5 -22.87 23.94 3.03
CA ILE A 5 -22.53 25.08 2.19
C ILE A 5 -21.33 24.68 1.34
N TRP A 6 -21.56 24.57 0.03
CA TRP A 6 -20.52 24.29 -0.95
C TRP A 6 -19.89 25.61 -1.39
N TRP A 7 -18.59 25.72 -1.27
CA TRP A 7 -17.83 26.80 -1.93
C TRP A 7 -17.62 26.38 -3.39
N PHE A 8 -18.23 27.10 -4.31
CA PHE A 8 -17.93 27.00 -5.75
C PHE A 8 -16.54 27.63 -5.97
N VAL A 9 -15.57 26.83 -6.40
CA VAL A 9 -14.36 27.35 -7.04
C VAL A 9 -14.75 27.62 -8.50
N GLU A 10 -14.74 28.87 -8.92
CA GLU A 10 -14.89 29.21 -10.34
C GLU A 10 -13.70 28.61 -11.11
N ASP A 11 -14.01 27.67 -11.99
CA ASP A 11 -13.05 27.07 -12.91
C ASP A 11 -12.80 28.07 -14.05
N THR A 12 -11.60 28.64 -14.10
CA THR A 12 -11.17 29.57 -15.15
C THR A 12 -10.54 28.88 -16.36
N SER A 13 -10.76 27.55 -16.55
CA SER A 13 -10.25 26.84 -17.73
C SER A 13 -11.05 27.20 -18.98
N THR A 14 -10.36 27.67 -20.01
CA THR A 14 -10.93 28.08 -21.30
C THR A 14 -11.26 26.89 -22.22
N ASN A 15 -11.04 25.66 -21.80
CA ASN A 15 -11.36 24.44 -22.57
C ASN A 15 -12.82 24.04 -22.32
N THR A 16 -13.67 24.25 -23.31
CA THR A 16 -15.06 23.75 -23.29
C THR A 16 -15.11 22.32 -23.82
N TYR A 17 -15.50 21.39 -22.94
CA TYR A 17 -15.73 19.98 -23.28
C TYR A 17 -17.21 19.76 -23.60
N GLU A 18 -17.67 20.20 -24.81
CA GLU A 18 -19.08 20.33 -25.16
C GLU A 18 -19.86 19.01 -25.09
N LEU A 19 -19.28 17.90 -25.56
CA LEU A 19 -19.92 16.58 -25.49
C LEU A 19 -19.91 16.05 -24.06
N LEU A 20 -18.77 16.14 -23.38
CA LEU A 20 -18.61 15.62 -22.02
C LEU A 20 -19.45 16.41 -21.00
N GLU A 21 -19.76 17.68 -21.27
CA GLU A 21 -20.66 18.50 -20.43
C GLU A 21 -22.11 18.01 -20.49
N ARG A 22 -22.51 17.31 -21.55
CA ARG A 22 -23.84 16.73 -21.71
C ARG A 22 -23.95 15.33 -21.06
N ILE A 23 -22.86 14.75 -20.64
CA ILE A 23 -22.84 13.43 -20.01
C ILE A 23 -22.99 13.62 -18.49
N HIS A 24 -24.14 13.20 -17.98
CA HIS A 24 -24.47 13.20 -16.55
C HIS A 24 -24.51 11.78 -15.96
N ASP A 25 -24.73 10.78 -16.83
CA ASP A 25 -24.74 9.37 -16.50
C ASP A 25 -24.38 8.56 -17.73
N SER A 26 -24.09 7.28 -17.59
CA SER A 26 -23.75 6.35 -18.68
C SER A 26 -24.84 6.21 -19.73
N CYS A 27 -26.11 6.43 -19.38
CA CYS A 27 -27.22 6.44 -20.33
C CYS A 27 -27.08 7.54 -21.39
N ASP A 28 -26.46 8.68 -21.06
CA ASP A 28 -26.23 9.76 -22.02
C ASP A 28 -25.21 9.34 -23.06
N VAL A 29 -24.18 8.56 -22.68
CA VAL A 29 -23.20 7.99 -23.62
C VAL A 29 -23.90 7.09 -24.67
N ARG A 30 -24.82 6.24 -24.22
CA ARG A 30 -25.58 5.36 -25.13
C ARG A 30 -26.50 6.10 -26.10
N SER A 31 -26.89 7.33 -25.75
CA SER A 31 -27.75 8.18 -26.58
C SER A 31 -27.00 8.94 -27.67
N LEU A 32 -25.66 8.99 -27.61
CA LEU A 32 -24.84 9.70 -28.59
C LEU A 32 -24.82 8.99 -29.96
N PRO A 33 -24.72 9.76 -31.06
CA PRO A 33 -24.37 9.19 -32.37
C PRO A 33 -23.00 8.49 -32.29
N LYS A 34 -22.85 7.34 -32.93
CA LYS A 34 -21.59 6.57 -32.97
C LYS A 34 -20.40 7.41 -33.45
N GLU A 35 -20.65 8.28 -34.40
CA GLU A 35 -19.66 9.20 -34.98
C GLU A 35 -19.05 10.18 -33.98
N SER A 36 -19.78 10.51 -32.91
CA SER A 36 -19.33 11.45 -31.85
C SER A 36 -18.42 10.80 -30.81
N LEU A 37 -18.28 9.47 -30.80
CA LEU A 37 -17.52 8.77 -29.74
C LEU A 37 -16.03 9.08 -29.79
N VAL A 38 -15.47 9.33 -30.98
CA VAL A 38 -14.05 9.72 -31.13
C VAL A 38 -13.81 11.09 -30.48
N ASP A 39 -14.71 12.04 -30.71
CA ASP A 39 -14.62 13.39 -30.13
C ASP A 39 -14.81 13.32 -28.61
N LEU A 40 -15.76 12.50 -28.12
CA LEU A 40 -15.93 12.26 -26.67
C LEU A 40 -14.66 11.70 -26.03
N CYS A 41 -13.99 10.73 -26.66
CA CYS A 41 -12.71 10.20 -26.17
C CYS A 41 -11.64 11.29 -26.08
N SER A 42 -11.59 12.19 -27.07
CA SER A 42 -10.66 13.32 -27.06
C SER A 42 -10.94 14.29 -25.91
N GLU A 43 -12.22 14.63 -25.68
CA GLU A 43 -12.63 15.53 -24.58
C GLU A 43 -12.36 14.90 -23.18
N ILE A 44 -12.64 13.61 -23.00
CA ILE A 44 -12.31 12.88 -21.75
C ILE A 44 -10.82 12.94 -21.48
N ARG A 45 -9.99 12.70 -22.49
CA ARG A 45 -8.53 12.72 -22.38
C ARG A 45 -8.03 14.11 -22.01
N GLY A 46 -8.51 15.17 -22.67
CA GLY A 46 -8.21 16.55 -22.34
C GLY A 46 -8.59 16.89 -20.89
N CYS A 47 -9.80 16.55 -20.48
CA CYS A 47 -10.29 16.79 -19.12
C CYS A 47 -9.48 16.03 -18.06
N LEU A 48 -9.02 14.80 -18.33
CA LEU A 48 -8.12 14.05 -17.46
C LEU A 48 -6.78 14.75 -17.29
N ILE A 49 -6.18 15.21 -18.40
CA ILE A 49 -4.91 15.94 -18.37
C ILE A 49 -5.05 17.23 -17.54
N ASP A 50 -6.06 18.03 -17.83
CA ASP A 50 -6.32 19.30 -17.15
C ASP A 50 -6.61 19.13 -15.65
N THR A 51 -7.25 18.03 -15.25
CA THR A 51 -7.63 17.81 -13.87
C THR A 51 -6.51 17.16 -13.07
N VAL A 52 -5.94 16.02 -13.54
CA VAL A 52 -4.98 15.24 -12.78
C VAL A 52 -3.64 15.94 -12.67
N SER A 53 -3.26 16.77 -13.66
CA SER A 53 -2.08 17.64 -13.54
C SER A 53 -2.13 18.60 -12.35
N LYS A 54 -3.34 19.03 -11.93
CA LYS A 54 -3.58 19.93 -10.79
C LYS A 54 -3.86 19.21 -9.47
N THR A 55 -4.32 17.96 -9.51
CA THR A 55 -4.76 17.24 -8.30
C THR A 55 -3.77 16.19 -7.83
N ALA A 56 -2.80 15.81 -8.65
CA ALA A 56 -2.00 14.59 -8.54
C ALA A 56 -2.88 13.32 -8.66
N GLY A 57 -2.28 12.13 -8.83
CA GLY A 57 -3.04 10.88 -8.85
C GLY A 57 -2.57 9.91 -9.91
N HIS A 58 -3.39 8.86 -10.15
CA HIS A 58 -3.14 7.88 -11.22
C HIS A 58 -3.46 8.51 -12.57
N PHE A 59 -2.52 8.47 -13.52
CA PHE A 59 -2.63 9.26 -14.73
C PHE A 59 -2.53 8.41 -16.00
N ALA A 60 -1.35 7.86 -16.29
CA ALA A 60 -1.11 7.16 -17.55
C ALA A 60 -2.04 5.95 -17.77
N SER A 61 -2.44 5.26 -16.69
CA SER A 61 -3.36 4.12 -16.79
C SER A 61 -4.78 4.53 -17.21
N GLY A 62 -5.27 5.68 -16.71
CA GLY A 62 -6.56 6.24 -17.11
C GLY A 62 -6.58 6.69 -18.57
N LEU A 63 -5.50 7.33 -19.04
CA LEU A 63 -5.36 7.74 -20.45
C LEU A 63 -5.36 6.55 -21.41
N GLY A 64 -4.81 5.41 -20.98
CA GLY A 64 -4.72 4.20 -21.80
C GLY A 64 -6.05 3.49 -22.03
N VAL A 65 -7.09 3.75 -21.24
CA VAL A 65 -8.38 3.03 -21.32
C VAL A 65 -9.57 3.91 -21.68
N VAL A 66 -9.35 5.11 -22.19
CA VAL A 66 -10.44 6.05 -22.53
C VAL A 66 -11.40 5.44 -23.54
N GLU A 67 -10.90 4.96 -24.68
CA GLU A 67 -11.72 4.37 -25.74
C GLU A 67 -12.45 3.11 -25.25
N LEU A 68 -11.76 2.24 -24.51
CA LEU A 68 -12.37 1.04 -23.91
C LEU A 68 -13.51 1.41 -22.95
N THR A 69 -13.32 2.43 -22.12
CA THR A 69 -14.33 2.88 -21.15
C THR A 69 -15.55 3.45 -21.86
N VAL A 70 -15.35 4.29 -22.89
CA VAL A 70 -16.44 4.84 -23.70
C VAL A 70 -17.20 3.73 -24.39
N ALA A 71 -16.50 2.77 -25.03
CA ALA A 71 -17.12 1.65 -25.71
C ALA A 71 -17.94 0.76 -24.76
N LEU A 72 -17.45 0.52 -23.54
CA LEU A 72 -18.16 -0.25 -22.52
C LEU A 72 -19.46 0.45 -22.11
N HIS A 73 -19.44 1.75 -21.81
CA HIS A 73 -20.64 2.51 -21.42
C HIS A 73 -21.58 2.76 -22.59
N TYR A 74 -21.09 2.70 -23.84
CA TYR A 74 -21.93 2.79 -25.02
C TYR A 74 -22.69 1.49 -25.29
N VAL A 75 -22.07 0.32 -25.05
CA VAL A 75 -22.63 -0.98 -25.36
C VAL A 75 -23.45 -1.60 -24.24
N TYR A 76 -22.94 -1.53 -22.99
CA TYR A 76 -23.56 -2.15 -21.83
C TYR A 76 -24.50 -1.17 -21.10
N ASP A 77 -25.64 -1.66 -20.68
CA ASP A 77 -26.66 -0.88 -19.95
C ASP A 77 -26.31 -0.81 -18.45
N THR A 78 -25.16 -0.19 -18.11
CA THR A 78 -24.80 0.02 -16.71
C THR A 78 -25.71 1.08 -16.06
N PRO A 79 -26.11 0.92 -14.79
CA PRO A 79 -25.71 -0.10 -13.80
C PRO A 79 -26.49 -1.42 -13.88
N ASN A 80 -27.43 -1.59 -14.81
CA ASN A 80 -28.17 -2.84 -14.95
C ASN A 80 -27.22 -3.99 -15.31
N ASP A 81 -26.47 -3.85 -16.41
CA ASP A 81 -25.31 -4.70 -16.69
C ASP A 81 -24.18 -4.37 -15.69
N LYS A 82 -23.41 -5.37 -15.31
CA LYS A 82 -22.43 -5.28 -14.22
C LYS A 82 -21.02 -5.13 -14.78
N LEU A 83 -20.34 -4.05 -14.39
CA LEU A 83 -18.96 -3.77 -14.77
C LEU A 83 -18.07 -3.80 -13.53
N VAL A 84 -17.01 -4.61 -13.55
CA VAL A 84 -16.04 -4.75 -12.44
C VAL A 84 -14.65 -4.42 -12.94
N TRP A 85 -14.05 -3.37 -12.38
CA TRP A 85 -12.69 -2.95 -12.69
C TRP A 85 -11.70 -3.61 -11.72
N ASP A 86 -10.61 -4.18 -12.24
CA ASP A 86 -9.51 -4.65 -11.41
C ASP A 86 -8.66 -3.48 -10.94
N VAL A 87 -8.25 -3.46 -9.68
CA VAL A 87 -7.54 -2.35 -9.02
C VAL A 87 -8.37 -1.06 -9.00
N GLY A 88 -8.80 -0.55 -10.14
CA GLY A 88 -9.59 0.67 -10.26
C GLY A 88 -8.79 1.97 -10.42
N HIS A 89 -7.46 1.91 -10.47
CA HIS A 89 -6.60 3.09 -10.68
C HIS A 89 -6.74 3.69 -12.09
N GLN A 90 -7.20 2.90 -13.06
CA GLN A 90 -7.49 3.31 -14.45
C GLN A 90 -8.91 3.86 -14.63
N ALA A 91 -9.77 3.82 -13.59
CA ALA A 91 -11.21 4.05 -13.71
C ALA A 91 -11.64 5.55 -13.64
N TYR A 92 -10.73 6.51 -13.81
CA TYR A 92 -11.09 7.92 -13.81
C TYR A 92 -12.05 8.27 -14.98
N PRO A 93 -11.86 7.77 -16.23
CA PRO A 93 -12.87 7.92 -17.28
C PRO A 93 -14.24 7.36 -16.89
N HIS A 94 -14.29 6.22 -16.20
CA HIS A 94 -15.51 5.63 -15.67
C HIS A 94 -16.23 6.59 -14.70
N LYS A 95 -15.51 7.14 -13.72
CA LYS A 95 -16.08 8.13 -12.78
C LYS A 95 -16.64 9.37 -13.50
N MET A 96 -15.96 9.82 -14.55
CA MET A 96 -16.43 10.95 -15.37
C MET A 96 -17.76 10.65 -16.07
N LEU A 97 -17.91 9.43 -16.64
CA LEU A 97 -19.09 9.00 -17.39
C LEU A 97 -20.25 8.52 -16.49
N THR A 98 -20.02 8.36 -15.19
CA THR A 98 -21.01 7.92 -14.20
C THR A 98 -21.40 9.03 -13.22
N GLY A 99 -21.24 10.29 -13.63
CA GLY A 99 -21.79 11.46 -12.95
C GLY A 99 -20.81 12.28 -12.12
N HIS A 100 -19.54 11.85 -11.97
CA HIS A 100 -18.56 12.51 -11.09
C HIS A 100 -17.53 13.38 -11.81
N ARG A 101 -17.79 13.81 -13.04
CA ARG A 101 -16.86 14.68 -13.79
C ARG A 101 -16.51 15.96 -13.02
N LYS A 102 -17.52 16.63 -12.44
CA LYS A 102 -17.33 17.90 -11.72
C LYS A 102 -16.56 17.72 -10.42
N GLU A 103 -16.73 16.60 -9.77
CA GLU A 103 -16.07 16.26 -8.51
C GLU A 103 -14.67 15.65 -8.72
N LEU A 104 -14.25 15.33 -9.96
CA LEU A 104 -12.97 14.68 -10.23
C LEU A 104 -11.78 15.45 -9.64
N GLY A 105 -11.86 16.79 -9.57
CA GLY A 105 -10.87 17.63 -8.90
C GLY A 105 -10.73 17.43 -7.38
N THR A 106 -11.62 16.65 -6.76
CA THR A 106 -11.59 16.30 -5.34
C THR A 106 -11.02 14.90 -5.07
N ILE A 107 -10.70 14.16 -6.13
CA ILE A 107 -10.21 12.78 -6.01
C ILE A 107 -8.98 12.69 -5.10
N ARG A 108 -8.93 11.66 -4.26
CA ARG A 108 -7.83 11.42 -3.30
C ARG A 108 -7.68 12.49 -2.19
N LYS A 109 -8.64 13.39 -2.08
CA LYS A 109 -8.68 14.41 -1.02
C LYS A 109 -9.68 14.03 0.05
N LYS A 110 -9.51 14.55 1.25
CA LYS A 110 -10.41 14.32 2.38
C LYS A 110 -11.85 14.74 2.04
N GLY A 111 -12.76 13.77 2.13
CA GLY A 111 -14.19 13.98 1.83
C GLY A 111 -14.51 14.18 0.35
N GLY A 112 -13.54 13.99 -0.54
CA GLY A 112 -13.71 13.97 -1.99
C GLY A 112 -13.98 12.56 -2.52
N LEU A 113 -13.77 12.38 -3.85
CA LEU A 113 -13.89 11.09 -4.50
C LEU A 113 -12.76 10.14 -4.08
N HIS A 114 -13.12 8.86 -3.96
CA HIS A 114 -12.17 7.79 -3.67
C HIS A 114 -11.15 7.61 -4.80
N ALA A 115 -9.92 7.24 -4.43
CA ALA A 115 -8.81 7.01 -5.36
C ALA A 115 -9.09 5.88 -6.37
N PHE A 116 -9.87 4.89 -5.94
CA PHE A 116 -10.24 3.68 -6.68
C PHE A 116 -11.76 3.60 -6.81
N ILE A 117 -12.28 2.51 -7.38
CA ILE A 117 -13.72 2.24 -7.36
C ILE A 117 -14.15 1.97 -5.91
N TRP A 118 -15.20 2.67 -5.50
CA TRP A 118 -15.74 2.53 -4.16
C TRP A 118 -17.23 2.19 -4.19
N ARG A 119 -17.59 1.05 -3.59
CA ARG A 119 -18.97 0.57 -3.56
C ARG A 119 -19.91 1.62 -2.95
N GLY A 120 -20.91 2.03 -3.74
CA GLY A 120 -21.92 3.01 -3.32
C GLY A 120 -21.51 4.48 -3.54
N GLU A 121 -20.36 4.75 -4.19
CA GLU A 121 -20.02 6.08 -4.68
C GLU A 121 -21.02 6.46 -5.79
N THR A 122 -21.28 5.53 -6.72
CA THR A 122 -22.41 5.58 -7.65
C THR A 122 -23.18 4.25 -7.68
N PRO A 123 -24.38 4.19 -8.30
CA PRO A 123 -25.06 2.92 -8.58
C PRO A 123 -24.25 1.97 -9.48
N HIS A 124 -23.28 2.47 -10.25
CA HIS A 124 -22.41 1.68 -11.12
C HIS A 124 -21.30 0.95 -10.35
N ASP A 125 -20.94 1.43 -9.17
CA ASP A 125 -19.84 0.93 -8.35
C ASP A 125 -20.34 -0.15 -7.39
N LEU A 126 -20.42 -1.38 -7.87
CA LEU A 126 -20.98 -2.51 -7.10
C LEU A 126 -19.97 -3.12 -6.12
N ILE A 127 -18.68 -3.08 -6.45
CA ILE A 127 -17.59 -3.71 -5.71
C ILE A 127 -16.50 -2.67 -5.48
N THR A 128 -16.08 -2.51 -4.24
CA THR A 128 -14.89 -1.72 -3.90
C THR A 128 -13.65 -2.46 -4.41
N THR A 129 -12.76 -1.75 -5.09
CA THR A 129 -11.48 -2.26 -5.59
C THR A 129 -10.31 -1.44 -5.03
N GLY A 130 -9.09 -1.81 -5.36
CA GLY A 130 -7.85 -1.21 -4.87
C GLY A 130 -6.70 -2.21 -4.90
N HIS A 131 -7.02 -3.48 -4.61
CA HIS A 131 -6.08 -4.59 -4.72
C HIS A 131 -6.26 -5.34 -6.05
N ALA A 132 -5.16 -5.74 -6.68
CA ALA A 132 -5.16 -6.41 -7.97
C ALA A 132 -5.72 -7.84 -7.94
N SER A 133 -6.06 -8.37 -9.11
CA SER A 133 -6.40 -9.79 -9.35
C SER A 133 -7.74 -10.26 -8.78
N THR A 134 -8.63 -9.34 -8.38
CA THR A 134 -9.91 -9.69 -7.73
C THR A 134 -11.12 -9.57 -8.66
N SER A 135 -11.01 -8.86 -9.77
CA SER A 135 -12.14 -8.53 -10.63
C SER A 135 -12.83 -9.76 -11.23
N ILE A 136 -12.06 -10.73 -11.72
CA ILE A 136 -12.62 -11.96 -12.32
C ILE A 136 -13.41 -12.75 -11.28
N GLY A 137 -12.88 -12.95 -10.07
CA GLY A 137 -13.58 -13.65 -9.00
C GLY A 137 -14.85 -12.94 -8.54
N SER A 138 -14.80 -11.61 -8.42
CA SER A 138 -15.98 -10.81 -8.07
C SER A 138 -17.03 -10.84 -9.19
N ALA A 139 -16.62 -10.72 -10.45
CA ALA A 139 -17.51 -10.80 -11.61
C ALA A 139 -18.11 -12.20 -11.75
N LEU A 140 -17.32 -13.27 -11.49
CA LEU A 140 -17.82 -14.64 -11.48
C LEU A 140 -18.94 -14.80 -10.45
N GLY A 141 -18.77 -14.29 -9.23
CA GLY A 141 -19.81 -14.30 -8.21
C GLY A 141 -21.09 -13.56 -8.66
N LEU A 142 -20.94 -12.41 -9.31
CA LEU A 142 -22.08 -11.66 -9.89
C LEU A 142 -22.75 -12.44 -11.03
N ALA A 143 -21.98 -13.07 -11.92
CA ALA A 143 -22.51 -13.88 -13.01
C ALA A 143 -23.28 -15.10 -12.50
N VAL A 144 -22.77 -15.77 -11.45
CA VAL A 144 -23.49 -16.88 -10.77
C VAL A 144 -24.79 -16.36 -10.16
N ALA A 145 -24.80 -15.20 -9.53
CA ALA A 145 -26.03 -14.60 -9.01
C ALA A 145 -27.06 -14.28 -10.13
N GLU A 146 -26.58 -13.79 -11.29
CA GLU A 146 -27.45 -13.58 -12.45
C GLU A 146 -27.96 -14.91 -13.05
N SER A 147 -27.15 -15.99 -13.03
CA SER A 147 -27.56 -17.30 -13.56
C SER A 147 -28.73 -17.93 -12.81
N THR A 148 -29.02 -17.51 -11.57
CA THR A 148 -30.17 -17.96 -10.80
C THR A 148 -31.51 -17.41 -11.32
N LYS A 149 -31.50 -16.41 -12.20
CA LYS A 149 -32.67 -15.80 -12.82
C LYS A 149 -33.05 -16.50 -14.13
N ASP A 150 -34.28 -16.28 -14.57
CA ASP A 150 -34.67 -16.67 -15.94
C ASP A 150 -33.72 -16.01 -16.97
N ARG A 151 -33.30 -16.75 -17.99
CA ARG A 151 -32.30 -16.30 -18.96
C ARG A 151 -32.60 -14.94 -19.59
N LYS A 152 -33.86 -14.64 -19.82
CA LYS A 152 -34.34 -13.33 -20.36
C LYS A 152 -34.15 -12.14 -19.40
N ASP A 153 -34.04 -12.41 -18.10
CA ASP A 153 -33.94 -11.38 -17.06
C ASP A 153 -32.49 -11.21 -16.56
N ARG A 154 -31.56 -12.09 -17.01
CA ARG A 154 -30.13 -12.04 -16.67
C ARG A 154 -29.48 -10.79 -17.24
N LYS A 155 -28.70 -10.13 -16.42
CA LYS A 155 -27.86 -8.99 -16.81
C LYS A 155 -26.47 -9.46 -17.19
N LYS A 156 -25.82 -8.74 -18.08
CA LYS A 156 -24.45 -9.05 -18.50
C LYS A 156 -23.47 -8.68 -17.42
N VAL A 157 -22.39 -9.46 -17.31
CA VAL A 157 -21.33 -9.23 -16.32
C VAL A 157 -20.00 -9.17 -17.05
N VAL A 158 -19.27 -8.08 -16.82
CA VAL A 158 -17.99 -7.79 -17.46
C VAL A 158 -16.95 -7.50 -16.40
N ALA A 159 -15.80 -8.19 -16.45
CA ALA A 159 -14.60 -7.88 -15.68
C ALA A 159 -13.55 -7.25 -16.59
N VAL A 160 -12.94 -6.15 -16.18
CA VAL A 160 -11.78 -5.53 -16.85
C VAL A 160 -10.56 -5.72 -15.97
N ILE A 161 -9.55 -6.42 -16.47
CA ILE A 161 -8.32 -6.73 -15.77
C ILE A 161 -7.11 -6.30 -16.58
N GLY A 162 -6.10 -5.70 -15.93
CA GLY A 162 -4.81 -5.41 -16.55
C GLY A 162 -3.90 -6.64 -16.58
N ASP A 163 -2.97 -6.65 -17.52
CA ASP A 163 -1.98 -7.70 -17.74
C ASP A 163 -1.11 -7.97 -16.49
N GLY A 164 -0.69 -6.91 -15.78
CA GLY A 164 0.01 -7.06 -14.50
C GLY A 164 -0.86 -7.74 -13.43
N ALA A 165 -2.13 -7.36 -13.32
CA ALA A 165 -3.07 -7.94 -12.35
C ALA A 165 -3.47 -9.39 -12.70
N LEU A 166 -3.44 -9.76 -13.99
CA LEU A 166 -3.70 -11.13 -14.44
C LEU A 166 -2.64 -12.12 -13.94
N SER A 167 -1.44 -11.65 -13.56
CA SER A 167 -0.36 -12.50 -13.04
C SER A 167 -0.63 -13.07 -11.63
N GLY A 168 -1.59 -12.54 -10.89
CA GLY A 168 -1.91 -13.02 -9.54
C GLY A 168 -2.70 -14.33 -9.52
N GLY A 169 -2.40 -15.21 -8.54
CA GLY A 169 -3.01 -16.53 -8.42
C GLY A 169 -4.54 -16.50 -8.39
N CYS A 170 -5.14 -15.53 -7.67
CA CYS A 170 -6.59 -15.40 -7.55
C CYS A 170 -7.30 -15.22 -8.92
N ALA A 171 -6.66 -14.56 -9.89
CA ALA A 171 -7.21 -14.43 -11.25
C ALA A 171 -7.25 -15.78 -11.97
N PHE A 172 -6.19 -16.62 -11.84
CA PHE A 172 -6.13 -17.96 -12.39
C PHE A 172 -7.14 -18.90 -11.72
N GLU A 173 -7.25 -18.85 -10.39
CA GLU A 173 -8.23 -19.62 -9.63
C GLU A 173 -9.66 -19.29 -10.07
N ALA A 174 -9.96 -18.01 -10.27
CA ALA A 174 -11.27 -17.54 -10.73
C ALA A 174 -11.59 -18.02 -12.17
N MET A 175 -10.62 -17.95 -13.09
CA MET A 175 -10.80 -18.46 -14.45
C MET A 175 -11.02 -19.97 -14.47
N ASN A 176 -10.20 -20.73 -13.73
CA ASN A 176 -10.36 -22.16 -13.62
C ASN A 176 -11.73 -22.53 -13.04
N HIS A 177 -12.18 -21.82 -12.00
CA HIS A 177 -13.50 -22.03 -11.39
C HIS A 177 -14.63 -21.67 -12.36
N ALA A 178 -14.50 -20.56 -13.13
CA ALA A 178 -15.50 -20.15 -14.12
C ALA A 178 -15.77 -21.26 -15.16
N GLY A 179 -14.70 -21.94 -15.62
CA GLY A 179 -14.81 -23.06 -16.57
C GLY A 179 -15.59 -24.29 -16.09
N SER A 180 -15.89 -24.38 -14.78
CA SER A 180 -16.69 -25.47 -14.22
C SER A 180 -18.21 -25.28 -14.37
N PHE A 181 -18.67 -24.12 -14.84
CA PHE A 181 -20.10 -23.82 -15.01
C PHE A 181 -20.53 -24.02 -16.47
N GLU A 182 -21.63 -24.73 -16.70
CA GLU A 182 -22.18 -25.01 -18.04
C GLU A 182 -23.07 -23.89 -18.59
N ASP A 183 -23.79 -23.14 -17.71
CA ASP A 183 -24.74 -22.08 -18.11
C ASP A 183 -24.40 -20.76 -17.40
N LEU A 184 -23.26 -20.17 -17.76
CA LEU A 184 -22.76 -18.92 -17.18
C LEU A 184 -22.32 -17.95 -18.26
N ASP A 185 -22.87 -16.75 -18.24
CA ASP A 185 -22.44 -15.64 -19.11
C ASP A 185 -21.48 -14.72 -18.34
N LEU A 186 -20.21 -14.70 -18.75
CA LEU A 186 -19.18 -13.83 -18.18
C LEU A 186 -18.22 -13.37 -19.28
N THR A 187 -18.02 -12.05 -19.37
CA THR A 187 -16.99 -11.47 -20.24
C THR A 187 -15.81 -10.99 -19.39
N VAL A 188 -14.62 -11.49 -19.69
CA VAL A 188 -13.35 -10.99 -19.13
C VAL A 188 -12.63 -10.21 -20.23
N ILE A 189 -12.28 -8.97 -19.94
CA ILE A 189 -11.53 -8.09 -20.85
C ILE A 189 -10.13 -7.89 -20.27
N LEU A 190 -9.14 -8.43 -20.97
CA LEU A 190 -7.74 -8.16 -20.68
C LEU A 190 -7.33 -6.84 -21.34
N ASN A 191 -6.97 -5.86 -20.54
CA ASN A 191 -6.31 -4.64 -20.98
C ASN A 191 -4.80 -4.86 -20.94
N ASP A 192 -4.21 -5.20 -22.07
CA ASP A 192 -2.78 -5.47 -22.23
C ASP A 192 -2.05 -4.22 -22.72
N ASN A 193 -1.18 -3.68 -21.90
CA ASN A 193 -0.33 -2.55 -22.24
C ASN A 193 1.16 -2.82 -21.95
N GLU A 194 1.50 -4.10 -21.75
CA GLU A 194 2.86 -4.60 -21.45
C GLU A 194 3.47 -4.05 -20.15
N MET A 195 2.67 -3.41 -19.30
CA MET A 195 3.15 -2.69 -18.12
C MET A 195 2.25 -2.92 -16.91
N SER A 196 2.88 -3.25 -15.78
CA SER A 196 2.29 -3.04 -14.45
C SER A 196 2.68 -1.64 -13.91
N ILE A 197 3.18 -1.55 -12.68
CA ILE A 197 3.85 -0.34 -12.18
C ILE A 197 5.23 -0.17 -12.85
N SER A 198 5.91 -1.29 -13.14
CA SER A 198 7.13 -1.42 -13.95
C SER A 198 6.86 -2.37 -15.12
N GLU A 199 7.87 -2.68 -15.91
CA GLU A 199 7.78 -3.73 -16.93
C GLU A 199 7.32 -5.04 -16.30
N ASN A 200 6.41 -5.74 -16.98
CA ASN A 200 5.88 -7.00 -16.50
C ASN A 200 6.94 -8.10 -16.52
N VAL A 201 6.86 -9.01 -15.56
CA VAL A 201 7.74 -10.17 -15.45
C VAL A 201 6.96 -11.47 -15.65
N GLY A 202 7.66 -12.52 -16.13
CA GLY A 202 7.12 -13.87 -16.25
C GLY A 202 6.78 -14.30 -17.66
N ARG A 203 6.56 -15.61 -17.83
CA ARG A 203 6.37 -16.27 -19.13
C ARG A 203 5.04 -15.96 -19.80
N LEU A 204 3.99 -15.74 -19.02
CA LEU A 204 2.68 -15.39 -19.56
C LEU A 204 2.76 -14.08 -20.35
N HIS A 205 3.37 -13.05 -19.75
CA HIS A 205 3.59 -11.78 -20.41
C HIS A 205 4.44 -11.92 -21.68
N GLN A 206 5.58 -12.63 -21.61
CA GLN A 206 6.41 -12.89 -22.79
C GLN A 206 5.63 -13.60 -23.91
N GLY A 207 4.72 -14.52 -23.55
CA GLY A 207 3.85 -15.20 -24.49
C GLY A 207 2.87 -14.27 -25.18
N LEU A 208 2.24 -13.34 -24.42
CA LEU A 208 1.32 -12.33 -24.96
C LEU A 208 2.08 -11.35 -25.88
N SER A 209 3.23 -10.82 -25.45
CA SER A 209 4.09 -9.91 -26.23
C SER A 209 4.60 -10.55 -27.54
N HIS A 210 4.86 -11.86 -27.54
CA HIS A 210 5.29 -12.58 -28.75
C HIS A 210 4.18 -12.61 -29.82
N VAL A 211 2.90 -12.65 -29.42
CA VAL A 211 1.78 -12.54 -30.36
C VAL A 211 1.70 -11.15 -30.95
N LEU A 212 1.86 -10.12 -30.13
CA LEU A 212 1.80 -8.72 -30.55
C LEU A 212 2.94 -8.35 -31.52
N SER A 213 4.12 -8.92 -31.35
CA SER A 213 5.29 -8.71 -32.20
C SER A 213 5.32 -9.58 -33.46
N SER A 214 4.35 -10.48 -33.65
CA SER A 214 4.37 -11.39 -34.78
C SER A 214 4.04 -10.67 -36.11
N PRO A 215 4.73 -11.00 -37.24
CA PRO A 215 4.43 -10.42 -38.55
C PRO A 215 3.00 -10.68 -39.04
N HIS A 216 2.34 -11.73 -38.53
CA HIS A 216 0.96 -12.04 -38.79
C HIS A 216 0.00 -11.07 -38.10
N TYR A 217 0.28 -10.64 -36.86
CA TYR A 217 -0.50 -9.65 -36.13
C TYR A 217 -0.44 -8.26 -36.80
N VAL A 218 0.76 -7.82 -37.15
CA VAL A 218 0.96 -6.55 -37.86
C VAL A 218 0.17 -6.53 -39.18
N LYS A 219 0.21 -7.63 -39.94
CA LYS A 219 -0.58 -7.77 -41.19
C LYS A 219 -2.10 -7.84 -40.95
N MET A 220 -2.54 -8.39 -39.82
CA MET A 220 -3.96 -8.47 -39.45
C MET A 220 -4.52 -7.09 -39.08
N ILE A 221 -3.76 -6.27 -38.35
CA ILE A 221 -4.14 -4.86 -38.08
C ILE A 221 -4.14 -4.04 -39.37
N GLU A 222 -3.12 -4.18 -40.22
CA GLU A 222 -3.05 -3.49 -41.51
C GLU A 222 -4.12 -3.99 -42.50
N GLY A 223 -4.48 -5.28 -42.45
CA GLY A 223 -5.49 -5.92 -43.29
C GLY A 223 -6.93 -5.76 -42.80
N GLY A 224 -7.15 -5.59 -41.51
CA GLY A 224 -8.48 -5.48 -40.85
C GLY A 224 -9.30 -4.27 -41.30
N LYS A 225 -8.68 -3.28 -41.96
CA LYS A 225 -9.39 -2.18 -42.65
C LYS A 225 -10.14 -2.62 -43.93
N ARG A 226 -10.03 -3.90 -44.35
CA ARG A 226 -10.61 -4.39 -45.61
C ARG A 226 -11.52 -5.63 -45.53
N ILE A 227 -11.72 -6.24 -44.35
CA ILE A 227 -12.50 -7.50 -44.29
C ILE A 227 -13.62 -7.36 -43.24
N LEU A 228 -14.65 -6.61 -43.57
CA LEU A 228 -15.98 -6.70 -42.95
C LEU A 228 -17.04 -6.62 -44.06
N GLU A 229 -16.97 -7.56 -45.04
CA GLU A 229 -18.10 -7.89 -45.86
C GLU A 229 -18.52 -9.36 -45.62
N PRO A 230 -19.80 -9.66 -45.49
CA PRO A 230 -20.29 -10.97 -45.06
C PRO A 230 -20.28 -11.97 -46.22
N LEU A 231 -19.30 -12.87 -46.26
CA LEU A 231 -19.30 -14.03 -47.13
C LEU A 231 -19.41 -15.32 -46.31
N PRO A 232 -20.57 -16.01 -46.31
CA PRO A 232 -20.82 -17.24 -45.54
C PRO A 232 -19.87 -18.41 -45.85
N ALA A 233 -19.30 -18.48 -47.04
CA ALA A 233 -18.43 -19.55 -47.50
C ALA A 233 -16.99 -19.48 -46.91
N LEU A 234 -16.54 -18.35 -46.38
CA LEU A 234 -15.22 -18.17 -45.76
C LEU A 234 -15.20 -18.57 -44.30
N ARG A 235 -16.36 -18.62 -43.63
CA ARG A 235 -16.51 -19.02 -42.23
C ARG A 235 -16.11 -20.50 -42.04
N ASP A 236 -16.57 -21.40 -42.94
CA ASP A 236 -16.25 -22.84 -42.85
C ASP A 236 -14.79 -23.13 -43.22
N LEU A 237 -14.18 -22.34 -44.09
CA LEU A 237 -12.77 -22.49 -44.45
C LEU A 237 -11.86 -21.93 -43.33
N ALA A 238 -12.25 -20.83 -42.68
CA ALA A 238 -11.54 -20.26 -41.56
C ALA A 238 -11.59 -21.20 -40.31
N LEU A 239 -12.73 -21.84 -40.05
CA LEU A 239 -12.89 -22.83 -38.99
C LEU A 239 -12.04 -24.08 -39.23
N ARG A 240 -11.94 -24.57 -40.47
CA ARG A 240 -11.08 -25.72 -40.82
C ARG A 240 -9.60 -25.38 -40.86
N ALA A 241 -9.21 -24.15 -41.21
CA ALA A 241 -7.83 -23.69 -41.09
C ALA A 241 -7.41 -23.51 -39.62
N GLN A 242 -8.33 -23.09 -38.79
CA GLN A 242 -8.11 -22.95 -37.34
C GLN A 242 -7.84 -24.31 -36.65
N GLU A 243 -8.51 -25.39 -37.10
CA GLU A 243 -8.25 -26.76 -36.57
C GLU A 243 -6.86 -27.30 -36.97
N HIS A 244 -6.30 -26.92 -38.10
CA HIS A 244 -4.95 -27.33 -38.52
C HIS A 244 -3.80 -26.47 -37.97
N PHE A 245 -4.08 -25.24 -37.50
CA PHE A 245 -3.09 -24.37 -36.85
C PHE A 245 -2.99 -24.55 -35.32
N LYS A 246 -3.81 -25.39 -34.70
CA LYS A 246 -3.82 -25.68 -33.25
C LYS A 246 -2.54 -26.36 -32.72
N GLY A 247 -1.53 -26.57 -33.52
CA GLY A 247 -0.23 -27.14 -33.12
C GLY A 247 0.87 -26.15 -32.83
N MET A 248 0.68 -24.83 -32.98
CA MET A 248 1.65 -23.82 -32.62
C MET A 248 1.11 -22.98 -31.46
N LEU A 249 1.88 -22.95 -30.36
CA LEU A 249 1.67 -22.18 -29.11
C LEU A 249 1.09 -20.78 -29.38
N MET A 250 -0.23 -20.67 -29.38
CA MET A 250 -0.94 -19.39 -29.31
C MET A 250 -1.32 -19.10 -27.87
N PRO A 251 -1.13 -17.86 -27.34
CA PRO A 251 -1.56 -17.52 -25.99
C PRO A 251 -3.03 -17.72 -25.69
N GLY A 252 -3.89 -17.74 -26.73
CA GLY A 252 -5.32 -18.07 -26.61
C GLY A 252 -5.59 -19.45 -26.04
N THR A 253 -4.72 -20.42 -26.29
CA THR A 253 -4.94 -21.82 -25.86
C THR A 253 -5.09 -21.96 -24.34
N LEU A 254 -4.37 -21.18 -23.53
CA LEU A 254 -4.50 -21.23 -22.08
C LEU A 254 -5.90 -20.83 -21.63
N PHE A 255 -6.46 -19.77 -22.19
CA PHE A 255 -7.80 -19.29 -21.83
C PHE A 255 -8.89 -20.22 -22.36
N GLU A 256 -8.66 -20.82 -23.55
CA GLU A 256 -9.54 -21.84 -24.12
C GLU A 256 -9.58 -23.11 -23.25
N GLU A 257 -8.45 -23.54 -22.69
CA GLU A 257 -8.40 -24.66 -21.71
C GLU A 257 -9.17 -24.36 -20.43
N PHE A 258 -9.31 -23.10 -20.04
CA PHE A 258 -10.21 -22.67 -18.96
C PHE A 258 -11.68 -22.56 -19.42
N GLY A 259 -12.02 -22.91 -20.66
CA GLY A 259 -13.37 -22.87 -21.18
C GLY A 259 -13.83 -21.51 -21.72
N PHE A 260 -12.94 -20.54 -21.84
CA PHE A 260 -13.27 -19.25 -22.43
C PHE A 260 -13.17 -19.26 -23.96
N ASN A 261 -14.11 -18.60 -24.62
CA ASN A 261 -13.96 -18.23 -26.01
C ASN A 261 -13.02 -17.04 -26.14
N TYR A 262 -11.79 -17.27 -26.61
CA TYR A 262 -10.78 -16.21 -26.74
C TYR A 262 -10.99 -15.41 -28.01
N ILE A 263 -11.04 -14.08 -27.89
CA ILE A 263 -11.20 -13.10 -28.97
C ILE A 263 -10.07 -12.08 -28.86
N GLY A 264 -9.36 -11.87 -29.93
CA GLY A 264 -8.31 -10.85 -30.00
C GLY A 264 -6.97 -11.41 -30.49
N PRO A 265 -5.89 -10.62 -30.31
CA PRO A 265 -5.87 -9.26 -29.76
C PRO A 265 -6.51 -8.21 -30.68
N VAL A 266 -7.13 -7.18 -30.06
CA VAL A 266 -7.79 -6.08 -30.79
C VAL A 266 -7.18 -4.72 -30.38
N ASP A 267 -7.24 -3.74 -31.29
CA ASP A 267 -6.77 -2.37 -31.01
C ASP A 267 -7.71 -1.69 -30.00
N GLY A 268 -7.17 -1.37 -28.82
CA GLY A 268 -7.87 -0.70 -27.73
C GLY A 268 -8.08 0.80 -27.92
N HIS A 269 -7.52 1.39 -29.00
CA HIS A 269 -7.63 2.82 -29.32
C HIS A 269 -8.54 3.12 -30.49
N ASP A 270 -9.18 2.10 -31.09
CA ASP A 270 -10.25 2.27 -32.08
C ASP A 270 -11.62 2.05 -31.42
N VAL A 271 -12.21 3.13 -30.87
CA VAL A 271 -13.52 3.08 -30.21
C VAL A 271 -14.63 2.50 -31.06
N ASN A 272 -14.63 2.74 -32.39
CA ASN A 272 -15.63 2.24 -33.27
C ASN A 272 -15.55 0.73 -33.50
N SER A 273 -14.32 0.21 -33.61
CA SER A 273 -14.07 -1.23 -33.67
C SER A 273 -14.42 -1.90 -32.33
N LEU A 274 -14.01 -1.32 -31.21
CA LEU A 274 -14.36 -1.81 -29.86
C LEU A 274 -15.88 -1.91 -29.70
N VAL A 275 -16.64 -0.87 -30.04
CA VAL A 275 -18.12 -0.88 -29.96
C VAL A 275 -18.69 -2.03 -30.77
N SER A 276 -18.21 -2.24 -32.02
CA SER A 276 -18.72 -3.30 -32.89
C SER A 276 -18.42 -4.70 -32.34
N ILE A 277 -17.22 -4.90 -31.79
CA ILE A 277 -16.81 -6.17 -31.18
C ILE A 277 -17.60 -6.42 -29.87
N LEU A 278 -17.71 -5.43 -29.01
CA LEU A 278 -18.45 -5.55 -27.75
C LEU A 278 -19.95 -5.80 -27.94
N GLN A 279 -20.57 -5.19 -28.98
CA GLN A 279 -21.96 -5.49 -29.37
C GLN A 279 -22.13 -6.97 -29.75
N ASN A 280 -21.21 -7.53 -30.55
CA ASN A 280 -21.24 -8.94 -30.91
C ASN A 280 -21.04 -9.85 -29.68
N ILE A 281 -20.07 -9.53 -28.80
CA ILE A 281 -19.77 -10.29 -27.58
C ILE A 281 -20.95 -10.26 -26.61
N ARG A 282 -21.60 -9.11 -26.43
CA ARG A 282 -22.73 -8.96 -25.51
C ARG A 282 -23.85 -9.99 -25.74
N ASP A 283 -24.08 -10.34 -26.97
CA ASP A 283 -25.14 -11.27 -27.36
C ASP A 283 -24.66 -12.74 -27.39
N MET A 284 -23.34 -12.98 -27.21
CA MET A 284 -22.79 -14.33 -27.15
C MET A 284 -23.05 -14.97 -25.81
N PRO A 285 -23.50 -16.24 -25.76
CA PRO A 285 -23.62 -16.97 -24.50
C PRO A 285 -22.26 -17.54 -24.07
N GLY A 286 -22.11 -17.80 -22.76
CA GLY A 286 -20.97 -18.51 -22.21
C GLY A 286 -19.85 -17.57 -21.75
N LEU A 287 -18.68 -18.18 -21.58
CA LEU A 287 -17.49 -17.48 -21.11
C LEU A 287 -16.74 -16.87 -22.30
N THR A 288 -16.47 -15.58 -22.25
CA THR A 288 -15.70 -14.86 -23.29
C THR A 288 -14.49 -14.16 -22.68
N PHE A 289 -13.34 -14.29 -23.35
CA PHE A 289 -12.09 -13.61 -22.98
C PHE A 289 -11.67 -12.69 -24.15
N LEU A 290 -11.84 -11.40 -23.96
CA LEU A 290 -11.46 -10.37 -24.96
C LEU A 290 -10.08 -9.80 -24.61
N HIS A 291 -9.12 -9.96 -25.50
CA HIS A 291 -7.79 -9.38 -25.38
C HIS A 291 -7.72 -8.04 -26.13
N VAL A 292 -7.58 -6.96 -25.38
CA VAL A 292 -7.49 -5.57 -25.86
C VAL A 292 -6.10 -5.03 -25.63
N VAL A 293 -5.45 -4.54 -26.67
CA VAL A 293 -4.10 -3.96 -26.60
C VAL A 293 -4.21 -2.46 -26.55
N THR A 294 -3.58 -1.86 -25.53
CA THR A 294 -3.59 -0.41 -25.31
C THR A 294 -2.19 0.14 -25.12
N THR A 295 -2.06 1.46 -25.16
CA THR A 295 -0.82 2.18 -24.85
C THR A 295 -1.03 2.98 -23.56
N LYS A 296 -0.28 2.68 -22.53
CA LYS A 296 -0.31 3.43 -21.27
C LYS A 296 0.12 4.88 -21.50
N GLY A 297 -0.69 5.85 -21.06
CA GLY A 297 -0.41 7.27 -21.31
C GLY A 297 -0.89 7.83 -22.63
N LYS A 298 -1.69 7.06 -23.39
CA LYS A 298 -2.16 7.40 -24.76
C LYS A 298 -2.68 8.83 -24.90
N GLY A 299 -2.16 9.55 -25.91
CA GLY A 299 -2.54 10.92 -26.25
C GLY A 299 -1.85 12.00 -25.40
N TYR A 300 -0.90 11.60 -24.53
CA TYR A 300 0.01 12.52 -23.88
C TYR A 300 1.45 12.02 -24.02
N GLU A 301 2.18 12.60 -24.98
CA GLU A 301 3.50 12.13 -25.42
C GLU A 301 4.52 11.88 -24.28
N PRO A 302 4.62 12.77 -23.24
CA PRO A 302 5.51 12.50 -22.13
C PRO A 302 5.17 11.22 -21.34
N ALA A 303 3.86 10.89 -21.19
CA ALA A 303 3.42 9.69 -20.51
C ALA A 303 3.57 8.42 -21.37
N GLU A 304 3.43 8.53 -22.70
CA GLU A 304 3.72 7.41 -23.61
C GLU A 304 5.22 7.05 -23.61
N LYS A 305 6.10 8.05 -23.47
CA LYS A 305 7.56 7.85 -23.43
C LYS A 305 8.08 7.32 -22.10
N ASP A 306 7.46 7.73 -20.98
CA ASP A 306 7.87 7.32 -19.63
C ASP A 306 6.64 6.95 -18.78
N PRO A 307 5.94 5.84 -19.11
CA PRO A 307 4.71 5.44 -18.45
C PRO A 307 4.90 5.06 -16.98
N ILE A 308 6.14 4.83 -16.56
CA ILE A 308 6.49 4.57 -15.16
C ILE A 308 6.43 5.86 -14.36
N CYS A 309 7.08 6.92 -14.83
CA CYS A 309 7.07 8.24 -14.20
C CYS A 309 5.64 8.81 -14.11
N TYR A 310 4.84 8.57 -15.16
CA TYR A 310 3.47 9.04 -15.25
C TYR A 310 2.41 8.04 -14.75
N HIS A 311 2.79 6.97 -14.06
CA HIS A 311 1.82 6.05 -13.44
C HIS A 311 1.05 6.73 -12.30
N GLY A 312 1.76 7.35 -11.36
CA GLY A 312 1.21 8.16 -10.29
C GLY A 312 1.95 9.50 -10.23
N VAL A 313 1.27 10.57 -10.65
CA VAL A 313 1.91 11.86 -10.85
C VAL A 313 1.74 12.79 -9.64
N PRO A 314 2.73 13.64 -9.34
CA PRO A 314 2.54 14.84 -8.53
C PRO A 314 1.74 15.89 -9.31
N VAL A 315 1.50 17.05 -8.72
CA VAL A 315 1.06 18.24 -9.46
C VAL A 315 2.15 18.66 -10.43
N PHE A 316 1.81 18.90 -11.70
CA PHE A 316 2.76 19.29 -12.75
C PHE A 316 2.09 20.19 -13.80
N ASP A 317 2.88 20.92 -14.59
CA ASP A 317 2.40 21.68 -15.74
C ASP A 317 2.29 20.73 -16.95
N PRO A 318 1.09 20.57 -17.56
CA PRO A 318 0.93 19.65 -18.68
C PRO A 318 1.69 20.05 -19.95
N ASP A 319 2.04 21.33 -20.12
CA ASP A 319 2.81 21.81 -21.28
C ASP A 319 4.31 21.50 -21.11
N GLU A 320 4.82 21.50 -19.86
CA GLU A 320 6.22 21.23 -19.57
C GLU A 320 6.47 19.76 -19.17
N GLY A 321 5.44 19.05 -18.74
CA GLY A 321 5.54 17.71 -18.16
C GLY A 321 6.15 17.70 -16.76
N ILE A 322 6.41 16.48 -16.24
CA ILE A 322 7.07 16.32 -14.93
C ILE A 322 8.55 16.69 -15.07
N GLN A 323 8.93 17.83 -14.49
CA GLN A 323 10.31 18.28 -14.48
C GLN A 323 11.14 17.40 -13.52
N LYS A 324 12.08 16.64 -14.07
CA LYS A 324 13.11 15.95 -13.27
C LYS A 324 14.09 17.01 -12.78
N GLY A 325 13.82 17.57 -11.59
CA GLY A 325 14.78 18.48 -10.93
C GLY A 325 16.13 17.80 -10.67
N ALA A 326 17.12 18.58 -10.20
CA ALA A 326 18.35 17.98 -9.70
C ALA A 326 18.02 16.90 -8.68
N PRO A 327 18.72 15.74 -8.71
CA PRO A 327 18.44 14.65 -7.76
C PRO A 327 18.53 15.20 -6.34
N LYS A 328 17.38 15.35 -5.69
CA LYS A 328 17.33 15.58 -4.24
C LYS A 328 17.56 14.24 -3.56
N GLU A 329 18.32 14.26 -2.48
CA GLU A 329 18.47 13.07 -1.65
C GLU A 329 17.08 12.57 -1.24
N ASP A 330 16.81 11.30 -1.54
CA ASP A 330 15.57 10.65 -1.09
C ASP A 330 15.70 10.30 0.39
N LEU A 331 15.01 11.05 1.23
CA LEU A 331 15.01 10.90 2.68
C LEU A 331 13.99 9.88 3.19
N SER A 332 13.33 9.13 2.31
CA SER A 332 12.32 8.13 2.70
C SER A 332 12.92 6.91 3.39
N TYR A 333 12.09 6.22 4.19
CA TYR A 333 12.45 4.90 4.75
C TYR A 333 12.75 3.87 3.66
N SER A 334 12.04 3.90 2.53
CA SER A 334 12.29 3.00 1.40
C SER A 334 13.68 3.22 0.80
N ALA A 335 14.16 4.48 0.72
CA ALA A 335 15.53 4.80 0.29
C ALA A 335 16.58 4.30 1.30
N GLY A 336 16.31 4.45 2.60
CA GLY A 336 17.13 3.89 3.67
C GLY A 336 17.26 2.36 3.58
N PHE A 337 16.15 1.68 3.34
CA PHE A 337 16.11 0.24 3.09
C PHE A 337 16.93 -0.15 1.86
N GLY A 338 16.71 0.51 0.71
CA GLY A 338 17.46 0.25 -0.53
C GLY A 338 18.96 0.45 -0.38
N ARG A 339 19.39 1.47 0.40
CA ARG A 339 20.80 1.68 0.73
C ARG A 339 21.36 0.51 1.52
N TRP A 340 20.68 0.09 2.60
CA TRP A 340 21.12 -1.06 3.40
C TRP A 340 21.26 -2.32 2.55
N MET A 341 20.29 -2.60 1.67
CA MET A 341 20.34 -3.73 0.74
C MET A 341 21.60 -3.70 -0.13
N CYS A 342 21.91 -2.55 -0.73
CA CYS A 342 23.12 -2.38 -1.55
C CYS A 342 24.41 -2.54 -0.73
N ASP A 343 24.45 -2.01 0.49
CA ASP A 343 25.63 -2.10 1.34
C ASP A 343 25.85 -3.54 1.82
N LYS A 344 24.79 -4.22 2.24
CA LYS A 344 24.88 -5.61 2.71
C LYS A 344 25.22 -6.61 1.60
N ALA A 345 24.73 -6.40 0.38
CA ALA A 345 25.05 -7.25 -0.76
C ALA A 345 26.54 -7.23 -1.16
N LYS A 346 27.26 -6.15 -0.85
CA LYS A 346 28.72 -6.10 -1.04
C LYS A 346 29.46 -7.09 -0.17
N GLU A 347 28.92 -7.36 1.03
CA GLU A 347 29.54 -8.24 2.03
C GLU A 347 29.08 -9.70 1.91
N ASP A 348 27.80 -9.91 1.56
CA ASP A 348 27.22 -11.26 1.58
C ASP A 348 26.48 -11.58 0.27
N PRO A 349 27.04 -12.48 -0.56
CA PRO A 349 26.40 -12.93 -1.79
C PRO A 349 25.16 -13.82 -1.56
N LYS A 350 24.86 -14.22 -0.33
CA LYS A 350 23.65 -14.98 0.03
C LYS A 350 22.43 -14.10 0.21
N LEU A 351 22.62 -12.77 0.34
CA LEU A 351 21.51 -11.83 0.45
C LEU A 351 20.68 -11.87 -0.84
N MET A 352 19.35 -12.07 -0.69
CA MET A 352 18.40 -12.09 -1.81
C MET A 352 17.26 -11.11 -1.55
N ALA A 353 16.97 -10.25 -2.53
CA ALA A 353 15.82 -9.34 -2.47
C ALA A 353 14.62 -9.95 -3.21
N VAL A 354 13.45 -9.99 -2.58
CA VAL A 354 12.20 -10.43 -3.20
C VAL A 354 11.15 -9.34 -3.05
N THR A 355 10.46 -8.99 -4.13
CA THR A 355 9.36 -8.01 -4.10
C THR A 355 8.27 -8.34 -5.10
N PRO A 356 6.97 -8.21 -4.76
CA PRO A 356 5.88 -8.38 -5.71
C PRO A 356 5.59 -7.06 -6.44
N ALA A 357 6.17 -6.88 -7.64
CA ALA A 357 5.96 -5.76 -8.58
C ALA A 357 6.29 -4.35 -8.03
N MET A 358 7.03 -4.25 -6.89
CA MET A 358 7.25 -2.97 -6.21
C MET A 358 8.71 -2.50 -6.24
N ARG A 359 9.49 -2.90 -7.26
CA ARG A 359 10.93 -2.59 -7.39
C ARG A 359 11.29 -1.13 -7.09
N ILE A 360 10.54 -0.18 -7.67
CA ILE A 360 10.81 1.26 -7.49
C ILE A 360 10.26 1.74 -6.15
N GLY A 361 9.00 1.42 -5.85
CA GLY A 361 8.32 1.90 -4.65
C GLY A 361 8.94 1.43 -3.34
N SER A 362 9.64 0.29 -3.33
CA SER A 362 10.37 -0.22 -2.18
C SER A 362 11.84 0.21 -2.12
N GLY A 363 12.31 1.10 -3.03
CA GLY A 363 13.70 1.57 -3.05
C GLY A 363 14.71 0.55 -3.60
N LEU A 364 14.27 -0.53 -4.25
CA LEU A 364 15.11 -1.60 -4.75
C LEU A 364 15.63 -1.39 -6.19
N ALA A 365 15.34 -0.25 -6.84
CA ALA A 365 15.74 -0.01 -8.23
C ALA A 365 17.26 -0.11 -8.42
N LYS A 366 18.04 0.58 -7.57
CA LYS A 366 19.52 0.55 -7.61
C LYS A 366 20.06 -0.85 -7.25
N PHE A 367 19.44 -1.54 -6.31
CA PHE A 367 19.84 -2.92 -5.96
C PHE A 367 19.63 -3.87 -7.14
N ALA A 368 18.49 -3.80 -7.82
CA ALA A 368 18.19 -4.63 -8.99
C ALA A 368 19.19 -4.41 -10.14
N GLU A 369 19.63 -3.17 -10.34
CA GLU A 369 20.65 -2.82 -11.33
C GLU A 369 22.03 -3.37 -10.96
N LEU A 370 22.47 -3.18 -9.70
CA LEU A 370 23.81 -3.57 -9.25
C LEU A 370 23.94 -5.08 -9.00
N TYR A 371 22.87 -5.73 -8.55
CA TYR A 371 22.85 -7.14 -8.12
C TYR A 371 21.72 -7.95 -8.77
N PRO A 372 21.63 -8.01 -10.11
CA PRO A 372 20.51 -8.62 -10.83
C PRO A 372 20.31 -10.11 -10.54
N LYS A 373 21.35 -10.83 -10.10
CA LYS A 373 21.27 -12.26 -9.71
C LYS A 373 20.73 -12.47 -8.28
N GLN A 374 20.69 -11.42 -7.49
CA GLN A 374 20.20 -11.44 -6.11
C GLN A 374 18.84 -10.73 -5.98
N PHE A 375 18.27 -10.26 -7.10
CA PHE A 375 16.98 -9.55 -7.13
C PHE A 375 15.92 -10.38 -7.85
N PHE A 376 14.75 -10.52 -7.22
CA PHE A 376 13.61 -11.25 -7.74
C PHE A 376 12.35 -10.40 -7.63
N ASP A 377 11.84 -9.96 -8.77
CA ASP A 377 10.48 -9.47 -8.90
C ASP A 377 9.58 -10.66 -9.27
N VAL A 378 8.56 -10.92 -8.47
CA VAL A 378 7.67 -12.06 -8.64
C VAL A 378 6.32 -11.68 -9.22
N ALA A 379 6.21 -10.53 -9.88
CA ALA A 379 4.96 -9.91 -10.34
C ALA A 379 4.01 -9.60 -9.15
N ILE A 380 2.73 -9.32 -9.41
CA ILE A 380 1.76 -9.01 -8.34
C ILE A 380 1.28 -10.33 -7.69
N ALA A 381 2.16 -10.98 -6.93
CA ALA A 381 1.95 -12.29 -6.35
C ALA A 381 2.56 -12.40 -4.94
N GLU A 382 1.93 -11.74 -3.96
CA GLU A 382 2.44 -11.63 -2.60
C GLU A 382 2.55 -13.00 -1.91
N GLN A 383 1.58 -13.91 -2.11
CA GLN A 383 1.65 -15.27 -1.59
C GLN A 383 2.87 -16.00 -2.13
N HIS A 384 3.10 -15.92 -3.45
CA HIS A 384 4.26 -16.54 -4.08
C HIS A 384 5.57 -15.93 -3.57
N ALA A 385 5.62 -14.64 -3.29
CA ALA A 385 6.80 -13.97 -2.74
C ALA A 385 7.27 -14.64 -1.43
N MET A 386 6.34 -14.94 -0.52
CA MET A 386 6.65 -15.58 0.77
C MET A 386 7.06 -17.05 0.59
N VAL A 387 6.33 -17.82 -0.22
CA VAL A 387 6.67 -19.22 -0.51
C VAL A 387 8.03 -19.32 -1.23
N PHE A 388 8.30 -18.45 -2.20
CA PHE A 388 9.59 -18.40 -2.90
C PHE A 388 10.74 -18.06 -1.95
N ALA A 389 10.54 -17.07 -1.06
CA ALA A 389 11.52 -16.71 -0.04
C ALA A 389 11.80 -17.86 0.93
N SER A 390 10.79 -18.65 1.31
CA SER A 390 10.99 -19.83 2.17
C SER A 390 11.88 -20.87 1.50
N GLY A 391 11.68 -21.13 0.20
CA GLY A 391 12.54 -21.99 -0.58
C GLY A 391 13.98 -21.48 -0.66
N LEU A 392 14.19 -20.18 -0.86
CA LEU A 392 15.52 -19.56 -0.84
C LEU A 392 16.20 -19.74 0.53
N ALA A 393 15.47 -19.49 1.62
CA ALA A 393 16.00 -19.64 2.98
C ALA A 393 16.35 -21.10 3.31
N ALA A 394 15.48 -22.05 2.97
CA ALA A 394 15.75 -23.48 3.12
C ALA A 394 16.94 -23.95 2.28
N GLY A 395 17.18 -23.30 1.13
CA GLY A 395 18.36 -23.49 0.28
C GLY A 395 19.63 -22.81 0.79
N GLY A 396 19.62 -22.20 1.98
CA GLY A 396 20.77 -21.55 2.62
C GLY A 396 21.05 -20.12 2.19
N MET A 397 20.09 -19.46 1.48
CA MET A 397 20.14 -18.04 1.16
C MET A 397 19.58 -17.20 2.32
N ARG A 398 19.73 -15.89 2.21
CA ARG A 398 19.25 -14.91 3.20
C ARG A 398 18.25 -13.95 2.54
N PRO A 399 16.99 -14.37 2.37
CA PRO A 399 15.99 -13.55 1.69
C PRO A 399 15.49 -12.40 2.57
N VAL A 400 15.37 -11.24 1.93
CA VAL A 400 14.68 -10.06 2.43
C VAL A 400 13.50 -9.79 1.50
N VAL A 401 12.29 -9.91 2.02
CA VAL A 401 11.05 -9.71 1.29
C VAL A 401 10.51 -8.34 1.61
N ASN A 402 10.26 -7.50 0.60
CA ASN A 402 9.61 -6.20 0.79
C ASN A 402 8.21 -6.23 0.19
N ILE A 403 7.21 -6.06 1.03
CA ILE A 403 5.79 -6.02 0.67
C ILE A 403 5.14 -4.81 1.36
N TYR A 404 4.22 -4.10 0.69
CA TYR A 404 3.44 -3.07 1.35
C TYR A 404 2.53 -3.68 2.42
N SER A 405 2.41 -3.02 3.55
CA SER A 405 1.67 -3.50 4.71
C SER A 405 0.24 -3.97 4.37
N SER A 406 -0.52 -3.17 3.61
CA SER A 406 -1.87 -3.54 3.17
C SER A 406 -1.90 -4.73 2.21
N PHE A 407 -0.84 -4.95 1.40
CA PHE A 407 -0.75 -6.08 0.46
C PHE A 407 -0.25 -7.37 1.13
N MET A 408 0.47 -7.25 2.24
CA MET A 408 0.90 -8.40 3.04
C MET A 408 -0.28 -9.21 3.58
N GLN A 409 -1.47 -8.63 3.69
CA GLN A 409 -2.69 -9.34 4.07
C GLN A 409 -2.94 -10.59 3.19
N ARG A 410 -2.57 -10.55 1.90
CA ARG A 410 -2.68 -11.70 0.99
C ARG A 410 -1.70 -12.81 1.30
N ALA A 411 -0.57 -12.48 1.88
CA ALA A 411 0.51 -13.43 2.17
C ALA A 411 0.59 -13.80 3.67
N TYR A 412 -0.48 -13.54 4.42
CA TYR A 412 -0.53 -13.81 5.86
C TYR A 412 -0.36 -15.30 6.17
N ASP A 413 -0.95 -16.18 5.37
CA ASP A 413 -0.71 -17.63 5.46
C ASP A 413 0.79 -17.95 5.28
N GLY A 414 1.44 -17.38 4.26
CA GLY A 414 2.87 -17.56 4.03
C GLY A 414 3.76 -17.07 5.18
N LEU A 415 3.35 -16.01 5.88
CA LEU A 415 4.03 -15.56 7.10
C LEU A 415 3.97 -16.63 8.21
N ILE A 416 2.82 -17.25 8.39
CA ILE A 416 2.61 -18.26 9.42
C ILE A 416 3.28 -19.58 9.00
N HIS A 417 2.86 -20.13 7.85
CA HIS A 417 3.20 -21.48 7.42
C HIS A 417 4.63 -21.58 6.86
N ASP A 418 4.99 -20.64 5.97
CA ASP A 418 6.24 -20.76 5.20
C ASP A 418 7.42 -20.06 5.88
N MET A 419 7.18 -19.11 6.80
CA MET A 419 8.23 -18.39 7.50
C MET A 419 8.30 -18.78 8.98
N ALA A 420 7.23 -18.57 9.77
CA ALA A 420 7.27 -18.62 11.23
C ALA A 420 7.26 -20.07 11.78
N ILE A 421 6.40 -20.96 11.28
CA ILE A 421 6.36 -22.37 11.71
C ILE A 421 7.70 -23.07 11.43
N GLN A 422 8.30 -22.78 10.29
CA GLN A 422 9.55 -23.36 9.86
C GLN A 422 10.78 -22.67 10.48
N ASN A 423 10.57 -21.58 11.20
CA ASN A 423 11.63 -20.75 11.82
C ASN A 423 12.75 -20.36 10.83
N LEU A 424 12.37 -19.99 9.60
CA LEU A 424 13.33 -19.69 8.54
C LEU A 424 13.90 -18.25 8.67
N PRO A 425 15.18 -18.04 8.34
CA PRO A 425 15.84 -16.74 8.46
C PRO A 425 15.42 -15.76 7.35
N ILE A 426 14.16 -15.41 7.32
CA ILE A 426 13.57 -14.45 6.39
C ILE A 426 13.38 -13.11 7.11
N ILE A 427 13.75 -12.01 6.44
CA ILE A 427 13.43 -10.66 6.89
C ILE A 427 12.27 -10.17 6.05
N LEU A 428 11.12 -9.95 6.67
CA LEU A 428 9.95 -9.32 6.03
C LEU A 428 9.94 -7.83 6.36
N CYS A 429 10.10 -7.00 5.34
CA CYS A 429 9.97 -5.56 5.43
C CYS A 429 8.53 -5.15 5.06
N LEU A 430 7.76 -4.67 6.03
CA LEU A 430 6.43 -4.10 5.83
C LEU A 430 6.56 -2.60 5.58
N ASP A 431 6.60 -2.24 4.30
CA ASP A 431 6.63 -0.86 3.85
C ASP A 431 5.21 -0.27 3.87
N ARG A 432 5.04 1.02 4.06
CA ARG A 432 3.74 1.70 4.19
C ARG A 432 2.91 1.22 5.40
N GLY A 433 3.57 0.89 6.50
CA GLY A 433 2.89 0.65 7.77
C GLY A 433 2.24 1.93 8.30
N GLY A 434 0.99 1.87 8.75
CA GLY A 434 0.22 3.03 9.18
C GLY A 434 -0.52 3.72 8.04
N LEU A 435 -0.73 5.02 8.16
CA LEU A 435 -1.47 5.82 7.19
C LEU A 435 -0.65 6.13 5.95
N VAL A 436 -1.22 5.87 4.77
CA VAL A 436 -0.61 6.24 3.48
C VAL A 436 -1.21 7.50 2.86
N GLY A 437 -2.35 7.94 3.39
CA GLY A 437 -3.00 9.18 3.00
C GLY A 437 -3.91 9.07 1.79
N ALA A 438 -3.48 9.56 0.65
CA ALA A 438 -4.31 9.80 -0.53
C ALA A 438 -4.91 8.54 -1.19
N ASP A 439 -4.37 7.35 -0.93
CA ASP A 439 -4.87 6.09 -1.49
C ASP A 439 -5.91 5.39 -0.58
N GLY A 440 -6.14 5.96 0.60
CA GLY A 440 -7.28 5.68 1.47
C GLY A 440 -7.36 4.28 2.07
N PRO A 441 -8.57 3.79 2.36
CA PRO A 441 -8.81 2.61 3.20
C PRO A 441 -8.17 1.33 2.68
N THR A 442 -8.05 1.18 1.37
CA THR A 442 -7.49 -0.01 0.71
C THR A 442 -5.97 -0.10 0.84
N HIS A 443 -5.30 1.01 1.14
CA HIS A 443 -3.84 1.10 1.16
C HIS A 443 -3.25 1.40 2.54
N ASN A 444 -4.05 1.84 3.52
CA ASN A 444 -3.59 2.07 4.89
C ASN A 444 -3.12 0.77 5.55
N GLY A 445 -1.90 0.77 6.09
CA GLY A 445 -1.30 -0.34 6.82
C GLY A 445 -1.75 -0.35 8.28
N ALA A 446 -3.06 -0.41 8.53
CA ALA A 446 -3.65 -0.26 9.86
C ALA A 446 -3.59 -1.54 10.72
N PHE A 447 -3.55 -2.73 10.10
CA PHE A 447 -3.80 -4.00 10.79
C PHE A 447 -2.53 -4.84 10.99
N ASP A 448 -1.41 -4.44 10.42
CA ASP A 448 -0.17 -5.22 10.34
C ASP A 448 0.40 -5.57 11.72
N ILE A 449 0.43 -4.63 12.68
CA ILE A 449 0.84 -4.91 14.05
C ILE A 449 -0.09 -5.95 14.68
N ALA A 450 -1.40 -5.76 14.56
CA ALA A 450 -2.39 -6.64 15.20
C ALA A 450 -2.28 -8.09 14.74
N TYR A 451 -2.20 -8.35 13.43
CA TYR A 451 -2.15 -9.73 12.93
C TYR A 451 -0.75 -10.35 13.00
N THR A 452 0.35 -9.58 12.88
CA THR A 452 1.70 -10.16 12.94
C THR A 452 2.12 -10.53 14.36
N ARG A 453 1.76 -9.70 15.37
CA ARG A 453 2.18 -9.94 16.76
C ARG A 453 1.63 -11.24 17.35
N THR A 454 0.52 -11.76 16.84
CA THR A 454 -0.08 -13.03 17.30
C THR A 454 0.71 -14.26 16.85
N VAL A 455 1.55 -14.13 15.82
CA VAL A 455 2.30 -15.26 15.24
C VAL A 455 3.52 -15.59 16.09
N PRO A 456 3.73 -16.85 16.55
CA PRO A 456 4.93 -17.27 17.26
C PRO A 456 6.21 -17.12 16.44
N ASN A 457 7.36 -17.20 17.08
CA ASN A 457 8.71 -17.18 16.48
C ASN A 457 9.08 -15.91 15.71
N LEU A 458 8.26 -14.83 15.74
CA LEU A 458 8.58 -13.57 15.08
C LEU A 458 9.26 -12.59 16.03
N THR A 459 10.30 -11.93 15.53
CA THR A 459 10.81 -10.67 16.10
C THR A 459 10.25 -9.52 15.27
N ILE A 460 9.54 -8.56 15.87
CA ILE A 460 8.87 -7.46 15.19
C ILE A 460 9.42 -6.13 15.68
N MET A 461 10.00 -5.35 14.76
CA MET A 461 10.67 -4.08 15.03
C MET A 461 10.00 -2.94 14.27
N VAL A 462 9.91 -1.76 14.91
CA VAL A 462 9.31 -0.55 14.34
C VAL A 462 10.25 0.63 14.54
N PRO A 463 11.05 1.00 13.54
CA PRO A 463 12.03 2.08 13.67
C PRO A 463 11.39 3.46 13.76
N SER A 464 11.98 4.33 14.57
CA SER A 464 11.62 5.73 14.70
C SER A 464 12.33 6.65 13.70
N SER A 465 13.40 6.17 13.05
CA SER A 465 14.21 6.90 12.07
C SER A 465 14.84 5.97 11.04
N ARG A 466 15.36 6.51 9.93
CA ARG A 466 16.11 5.74 8.93
C ARG A 466 17.38 5.11 9.51
N HIS A 467 18.05 5.82 10.42
CA HIS A 467 19.25 5.28 11.10
C HIS A 467 18.89 4.06 11.95
N GLU A 468 17.80 4.15 12.71
CA GLU A 468 17.31 3.03 13.50
C GLU A 468 16.83 1.87 12.62
N GLN A 469 16.16 2.16 11.47
CA GLN A 469 15.80 1.16 10.46
C GLN A 469 17.02 0.39 9.96
N TYR A 470 18.10 1.10 9.62
CA TYR A 470 19.33 0.48 9.15
C TYR A 470 19.94 -0.44 10.22
N THR A 471 19.97 0.01 11.48
CA THR A 471 20.47 -0.78 12.62
C THR A 471 19.56 -1.98 12.92
N MET A 472 18.23 -1.83 12.77
CA MET A 472 17.28 -2.94 12.94
C MET A 472 17.41 -3.99 11.83
N LEU A 473 17.72 -3.58 10.60
CA LEU A 473 18.03 -4.50 9.50
C LEU A 473 19.30 -5.31 9.78
N ASN A 474 20.33 -4.68 10.36
CA ASN A 474 21.53 -5.39 10.83
C ASN A 474 21.17 -6.41 11.91
N THR A 475 20.35 -6.00 12.88
CA THR A 475 19.89 -6.88 13.97
C THR A 475 19.13 -8.09 13.43
N ALA A 476 18.16 -7.87 12.55
CA ALA A 476 17.39 -8.93 11.90
C ALA A 476 18.28 -9.89 11.11
N TYR A 477 19.27 -9.34 10.40
CA TYR A 477 20.23 -10.14 9.64
C TYR A 477 21.13 -10.98 10.54
N ALA A 478 21.58 -10.42 11.67
CA ALA A 478 22.42 -11.12 12.64
C ALA A 478 21.68 -12.21 13.41
N LEU A 479 20.39 -11.99 13.72
CA LEU A 479 19.56 -12.97 14.45
C LEU A 479 19.40 -14.30 13.70
N GLY A 480 19.32 -14.27 12.37
CA GLY A 480 19.17 -15.50 11.59
C GLY A 480 17.88 -16.27 11.89
N SER A 481 16.82 -15.58 12.28
CA SER A 481 15.48 -16.09 12.60
C SER A 481 14.41 -15.22 11.94
N PRO A 482 13.12 -15.62 11.93
CA PRO A 482 12.05 -14.83 11.35
C PRO A 482 11.95 -13.42 11.95
N CYS A 483 12.11 -12.38 11.12
CA CYS A 483 12.03 -11.00 11.55
C CYS A 483 11.09 -10.18 10.68
N VAL A 484 10.35 -9.27 11.30
CA VAL A 484 9.52 -8.26 10.63
C VAL A 484 10.05 -6.87 10.97
N ILE A 485 10.25 -6.03 9.95
CA ILE A 485 10.60 -4.62 10.13
C ILE A 485 9.51 -3.79 9.47
N ARG A 486 8.77 -3.05 10.26
CA ARG A 486 7.61 -2.28 9.84
C ARG A 486 7.90 -0.79 9.87
N TYR A 487 7.76 -0.09 8.75
CA TYR A 487 8.03 1.34 8.63
C TYR A 487 7.01 2.06 7.74
N PRO A 488 6.78 3.38 7.97
CA PRO A 488 5.75 4.14 7.26
C PRO A 488 6.22 4.61 5.88
N ARG A 489 5.26 5.11 5.09
CA ARG A 489 5.51 5.98 3.95
C ARG A 489 5.77 7.41 4.46
N ASP A 490 7.01 7.70 4.82
CA ASP A 490 7.40 9.00 5.34
C ASP A 490 8.88 9.30 5.07
N ASN A 491 9.26 10.57 5.23
CA ASN A 491 10.65 10.95 5.31
C ASN A 491 11.15 10.62 6.72
N GLY A 492 12.08 9.70 6.80
CA GLY A 492 12.69 9.31 8.06
C GLY A 492 13.73 10.32 8.49
N GLU A 493 13.34 11.46 9.07
CA GLU A 493 14.30 12.39 9.63
C GLU A 493 15.19 11.66 10.65
N SER A 494 16.50 11.77 10.47
CA SER A 494 17.45 11.30 11.47
C SER A 494 17.66 12.40 12.48
N LEU A 495 17.20 12.22 13.71
CA LEU A 495 17.50 13.12 14.83
C LEU A 495 19.01 13.22 15.14
N MET A 496 19.81 12.34 14.55
CA MET A 496 21.27 12.31 14.70
C MET A 496 22.02 13.18 13.69
N ILE A 497 21.34 13.70 12.66
CA ILE A 497 21.97 14.60 11.70
C ILE A 497 21.76 16.03 12.19
N LYS A 498 22.85 16.70 12.57
CA LYS A 498 22.82 18.14 12.85
C LYS A 498 22.32 18.85 11.57
N LYS A 499 21.49 19.89 11.73
CA LYS A 499 20.98 20.68 10.61
C LYS A 499 22.16 21.17 9.76
N GLY A 500 22.34 20.56 8.58
CA GLY A 500 23.44 20.85 7.65
C GLY A 500 24.30 19.65 7.24
N ASP A 501 24.21 18.51 7.94
CA ASP A 501 24.89 17.28 7.56
C ASP A 501 24.04 16.48 6.57
N SER A 502 24.66 15.91 5.54
CA SER A 502 23.97 15.00 4.62
C SER A 502 23.77 13.62 5.26
N PHE A 503 22.74 12.88 4.83
CA PHE A 503 22.52 11.50 5.29
C PHE A 503 23.69 10.57 4.89
N GLU A 504 24.42 10.90 3.79
CA GLU A 504 25.59 10.16 3.35
C GLU A 504 26.76 10.31 4.32
N ASP A 505 26.83 11.41 5.07
CA ASP A 505 27.90 11.70 6.04
C ASP A 505 27.65 11.06 7.41
N ALA A 506 26.42 10.59 7.71
CA ALA A 506 26.13 9.87 8.94
C ALA A 506 26.78 8.46 8.87
N PRO A 507 27.68 8.10 9.81
CA PRO A 507 28.34 6.81 9.77
C PRO A 507 27.31 5.69 10.04
N MET A 508 26.86 5.04 8.96
CA MET A 508 26.06 3.82 9.03
C MET A 508 27.02 2.62 9.02
N SER A 509 27.05 1.89 10.12
CA SER A 509 27.88 0.69 10.24
C SER A 509 27.03 -0.56 10.11
N LEU A 510 27.44 -1.50 9.24
CA LEU A 510 26.81 -2.82 9.11
C LEU A 510 27.05 -3.72 10.35
N GLU A 511 27.96 -3.35 11.23
CA GLU A 511 28.26 -4.07 12.47
C GLU A 511 27.33 -3.66 13.64
N LYS A 512 26.71 -2.48 13.57
CA LYS A 512 25.91 -1.94 14.68
C LYS A 512 24.53 -2.63 14.73
N THR A 513 24.23 -3.22 15.89
CA THR A 513 22.95 -3.89 16.17
C THR A 513 22.27 -3.29 17.40
N ILE A 514 20.99 -3.60 17.59
CA ILE A 514 20.18 -3.25 18.75
C ILE A 514 19.88 -4.52 19.52
N ALA A 515 20.02 -4.51 20.85
CA ALA A 515 19.62 -5.64 21.69
C ALA A 515 18.12 -5.91 21.58
N VAL A 516 17.76 -7.18 21.38
CA VAL A 516 16.37 -7.59 21.20
C VAL A 516 15.54 -7.28 22.43
N GLY A 517 14.39 -6.65 22.24
CA GLY A 517 13.49 -6.20 23.32
C GLY A 517 13.95 -4.93 24.03
N SER A 518 15.08 -4.30 23.61
CA SER A 518 15.52 -3.05 24.22
C SER A 518 14.64 -1.87 23.77
N VAL A 519 14.59 -0.86 24.63
CA VAL A 519 13.92 0.41 24.37
C VAL A 519 14.93 1.55 24.29
N GLU A 520 14.46 2.74 23.92
CA GLU A 520 15.26 3.97 23.97
C GLU A 520 14.50 5.03 24.77
N ILE A 521 15.08 5.46 25.87
CA ILE A 521 14.53 6.59 26.63
C ILE A 521 14.86 7.88 25.87
N ARG A 522 13.84 8.57 25.40
CA ARG A 522 13.94 9.87 24.72
C ARG A 522 13.86 11.03 25.71
N ASN A 523 13.05 10.89 26.73
CA ASN A 523 12.97 11.79 27.88
C ASN A 523 12.61 10.97 29.12
N LEU A 524 13.21 11.28 30.27
CA LEU A 524 12.85 10.73 31.57
C LEU A 524 12.39 11.89 32.45
N ALA A 525 11.20 11.81 33.04
CA ALA A 525 10.68 12.87 33.91
C ALA A 525 11.64 13.18 35.08
N SER A 526 11.79 14.45 35.43
CA SER A 526 12.76 14.91 36.43
C SER A 526 12.52 14.29 37.80
N SER A 527 11.27 14.05 38.19
CA SER A 527 10.89 13.34 39.41
C SER A 527 11.46 11.92 39.43
N HIS A 528 11.41 11.20 38.32
CA HIS A 528 11.90 9.84 38.21
C HIS A 528 13.45 9.78 38.20
N VAL A 529 14.10 10.71 37.47
CA VAL A 529 15.57 10.84 37.51
C VAL A 529 16.06 11.06 38.92
N ASN A 530 15.43 12.00 39.63
CA ASN A 530 15.80 12.32 41.02
C ASN A 530 15.59 11.14 42.00
N GLU A 531 14.56 10.33 41.80
CA GLU A 531 14.32 9.10 42.56
C GLU A 531 15.39 8.05 42.31
N LEU A 532 15.73 7.80 41.03
CA LEU A 532 16.78 6.84 40.67
C LEU A 532 18.16 7.25 41.23
N VAL A 533 18.52 8.53 41.12
CA VAL A 533 19.81 9.01 41.67
C VAL A 533 19.84 8.87 43.20
N ARG A 534 18.76 9.24 43.92
CA ARG A 534 18.67 9.03 45.36
C ARG A 534 18.75 7.55 45.76
N ALA A 535 18.12 6.67 44.98
CA ALA A 535 18.21 5.23 45.22
C ALA A 535 19.63 4.70 45.04
N LEU A 536 20.37 5.18 44.03
CA LEU A 536 21.79 4.88 43.84
C LEU A 536 22.65 5.34 45.02
N ASP A 537 22.41 6.58 45.48
CA ASP A 537 23.16 7.13 46.62
C ASP A 537 22.89 6.37 47.90
N SER A 538 21.64 5.96 48.16
CA SER A 538 21.29 5.16 49.34
C SER A 538 21.79 3.70 49.23
N ALA A 539 21.73 3.09 48.05
CA ALA A 539 22.21 1.72 47.85
C ALA A 539 23.72 1.56 48.08
N SER A 540 24.49 2.60 47.80
CA SER A 540 25.94 2.62 48.13
C SER A 540 26.26 2.55 49.64
N PHE A 541 25.27 2.80 50.51
CA PHE A 541 25.41 2.70 51.99
C PHE A 541 24.87 1.38 52.53
N ASP A 542 23.93 0.69 51.86
CA ASP A 542 23.20 -0.46 52.43
C ASP A 542 23.75 -1.84 52.03
N GLY A 543 24.78 -1.93 51.18
CA GLY A 543 25.48 -3.17 50.79
C GLY A 543 25.05 -3.78 49.47
N HIS A 544 25.84 -4.76 49.01
CA HIS A 544 25.85 -5.28 47.60
C HIS A 544 24.51 -5.67 46.96
N GLY A 545 23.48 -5.98 47.69
CA GLY A 545 22.19 -6.42 47.10
C GLY A 545 21.29 -5.27 46.60
N ALA A 546 21.39 -4.09 47.19
CA ALA A 546 20.59 -2.92 46.79
C ALA A 546 21.20 -2.21 45.58
N GLU A 547 22.53 -2.20 45.48
CA GLU A 547 23.28 -1.63 44.37
C GLU A 547 23.01 -2.41 43.07
N ASP A 548 23.03 -3.75 43.12
CA ASP A 548 22.72 -4.64 41.98
C ASP A 548 21.30 -4.41 41.43
N GLN A 549 20.32 -4.16 42.33
CA GLN A 549 18.93 -3.94 41.91
C GLN A 549 18.75 -2.58 41.22
N VAL A 550 19.43 -1.53 41.67
CA VAL A 550 19.39 -0.20 41.06
C VAL A 550 20.14 -0.19 39.74
N GLU A 551 21.31 -0.86 39.66
CA GLU A 551 22.02 -1.05 38.39
C GLU A 551 21.18 -1.82 37.36
N HIS A 552 20.45 -2.85 37.78
CA HIS A 552 19.55 -3.58 36.94
C HIS A 552 18.45 -2.66 36.40
N THR A 553 17.85 -1.82 37.23
CA THR A 553 16.83 -0.85 36.81
C THR A 553 17.38 0.17 35.78
N ILE A 554 18.61 0.64 35.97
CA ILE A 554 19.26 1.57 35.03
C ILE A 554 19.42 0.91 33.65
N LYS A 555 19.89 -0.34 33.63
CA LYS A 555 20.02 -1.13 32.40
C LYS A 555 18.66 -1.43 31.77
N LEU A 556 17.63 -1.70 32.56
CA LEU A 556 16.26 -1.92 32.13
C LEU A 556 15.69 -0.67 31.40
N LEU A 557 16.04 0.51 31.90
CA LEU A 557 15.70 1.79 31.26
C LEU A 557 16.61 2.15 30.07
N GLY A 558 17.57 1.29 29.71
CA GLY A 558 18.43 1.48 28.54
C GLY A 558 19.62 2.41 28.74
N PHE A 559 19.98 2.74 29.99
CA PHE A 559 21.20 3.49 30.29
C PHE A 559 22.39 2.53 30.39
N GLU A 560 23.55 2.94 29.87
CA GLU A 560 24.78 2.15 29.90
C GLU A 560 25.53 2.34 31.22
N SER A 561 25.36 3.50 31.89
CA SER A 561 26.06 3.83 33.12
C SER A 561 25.31 4.82 34.01
N ARG A 562 25.66 4.86 35.27
CA ARG A 562 25.24 5.89 36.26
C ARG A 562 25.54 7.31 35.74
N GLU A 563 26.69 7.54 35.13
CA GLU A 563 27.10 8.85 34.60
C GLU A 563 26.09 9.41 33.57
N GLN A 564 25.51 8.57 32.71
CA GLN A 564 24.49 9.02 31.76
C GLN A 564 23.22 9.53 32.48
N LEU A 565 22.81 8.90 33.58
CA LEU A 565 21.67 9.34 34.38
C LEU A 565 21.98 10.66 35.12
N GLU A 566 23.17 10.80 35.69
CA GLU A 566 23.62 12.04 36.35
C GLU A 566 23.75 13.20 35.38
N HIS A 567 24.25 12.96 34.16
CA HIS A 567 24.26 13.96 33.08
C HIS A 567 22.85 14.43 32.70
N MET A 568 21.90 13.52 32.64
CA MET A 568 20.50 13.86 32.38
C MET A 568 19.90 14.71 33.51
N GLN A 569 20.19 14.38 34.76
CA GLN A 569 19.77 15.16 35.94
C GLN A 569 20.29 16.60 35.88
N VAL A 570 21.55 16.78 35.54
CA VAL A 570 22.18 18.12 35.42
C VAL A 570 21.53 18.91 34.29
N ALA A 571 21.29 18.28 33.15
CA ALA A 571 20.64 18.92 32.01
C ALA A 571 19.19 19.37 32.34
N GLN A 572 18.45 18.58 33.10
CA GLN A 572 17.07 18.88 33.49
C GLN A 572 16.97 19.95 34.58
N SER A 573 17.90 20.02 35.51
CA SER A 573 17.90 21.01 36.59
C SER A 573 18.08 22.45 36.07
N SER A 574 18.71 22.64 34.92
CA SER A 574 18.81 23.96 34.26
C SER A 574 17.48 24.54 33.78
N HIS A 575 16.45 23.71 33.61
CA HIS A 575 15.12 24.10 33.13
C HIS A 575 14.00 23.97 34.16
N GLU A 576 14.34 23.68 35.41
CA GLU A 576 13.37 23.33 36.45
C GLU A 576 12.43 24.50 36.84
N GLN A 577 12.89 25.75 36.72
CA GLN A 577 12.09 26.95 37.01
C GLN A 577 11.03 27.26 35.95
N GLU A 578 11.22 26.78 34.71
CA GLU A 578 10.29 27.00 33.60
C GLU A 578 9.10 26.00 33.56
N ARG A 579 9.17 24.94 34.40
CA ARG A 579 8.23 23.81 34.39
C ARG A 579 7.27 23.77 35.58
N VAL A 580 6.97 24.92 36.20
CA VAL A 580 6.16 24.95 37.45
C VAL A 580 4.78 24.30 37.29
N ASP A 581 4.14 24.50 36.12
CA ASP A 581 2.80 23.98 35.81
C ASP A 581 2.82 22.74 34.89
N ALA A 582 3.99 22.07 34.79
CA ALA A 582 4.12 20.90 33.92
C ALA A 582 3.23 19.74 34.42
N LEU A 583 2.56 19.05 33.49
CA LEU A 583 1.63 17.94 33.80
C LEU A 583 2.31 16.79 34.54
N GLY A 584 3.57 16.49 34.21
CA GLY A 584 4.38 15.45 34.86
C GLY A 584 4.75 15.75 36.31
N LYS A 585 4.58 16.98 36.78
CA LYS A 585 4.74 17.33 38.24
C LYS A 585 3.47 17.04 39.06
N GLN A 586 2.31 16.96 38.41
CA GLN A 586 1.04 16.64 39.06
C GLN A 586 0.82 15.12 39.10
N HIS A 587 1.15 14.44 38.03
CA HIS A 587 1.01 12.99 37.87
C HIS A 587 2.27 12.42 37.19
N LYS A 588 2.71 11.24 37.62
CA LYS A 588 3.79 10.51 36.95
C LYS A 588 3.27 9.85 35.69
N ILE A 589 3.65 10.36 34.51
CA ILE A 589 3.15 9.91 33.21
C ILE A 589 4.30 9.40 32.34
N ALA A 590 4.10 8.25 31.70
CA ALA A 590 5.01 7.73 30.67
C ALA A 590 4.26 7.45 29.35
N LEU A 591 4.82 7.91 28.25
CA LEU A 591 4.39 7.61 26.89
C LEU A 591 5.27 6.49 26.31
N LEU A 592 4.62 5.39 25.89
CA LEU A 592 5.23 4.21 25.27
C LEU A 592 4.90 4.23 23.79
N VAL A 593 5.82 4.71 22.95
CA VAL A 593 5.54 5.04 21.54
C VAL A 593 6.22 4.05 20.62
N PHE A 594 5.48 3.57 19.60
CA PHE A 594 5.95 2.65 18.58
C PHE A 594 6.11 3.38 17.24
N GLY A 595 7.36 3.52 16.80
CA GLY A 595 7.69 4.11 15.49
C GLY A 595 7.86 5.64 15.52
N PRO A 596 7.79 6.32 14.36
CA PRO A 596 8.27 7.70 14.19
C PRO A 596 7.45 8.77 14.91
N LEU A 597 6.24 8.47 15.39
CA LEU A 597 5.42 9.42 16.17
C LEU A 597 6.17 9.89 17.43
N VAL A 598 7.12 9.10 17.95
CA VAL A 598 7.97 9.49 19.10
C VAL A 598 8.73 10.79 18.85
N ASN A 599 9.13 11.06 17.60
CA ASN A 599 9.92 12.24 17.27
C ASN A 599 9.13 13.55 17.42
N SER A 600 7.84 13.53 17.07
CA SER A 600 6.96 14.69 17.21
C SER A 600 6.59 15.02 18.65
N LEU A 601 6.79 14.08 19.57
CA LEU A 601 6.43 14.19 20.98
C LEU A 601 7.60 14.64 21.88
N GLN A 602 8.84 14.59 21.40
CA GLN A 602 10.01 14.81 22.24
C GLN A 602 9.99 16.18 22.92
N SER A 603 9.86 17.27 22.17
CA SER A 603 9.87 18.61 22.74
C SER A 603 8.76 18.86 23.76
N VAL A 604 7.54 18.42 23.45
CA VAL A 604 6.41 18.62 24.36
C VAL A 604 6.51 17.74 25.61
N CYS A 605 7.09 16.55 25.53
CA CYS A 605 7.34 15.71 26.69
C CYS A 605 8.42 16.31 27.60
N GLU A 606 9.46 16.91 27.01
CA GLU A 606 10.47 17.67 27.75
C GLU A 606 9.86 18.89 28.48
N GLU A 607 9.02 19.67 27.78
CA GLU A 607 8.32 20.85 28.34
C GLU A 607 7.34 20.44 29.46
N GLN A 608 6.64 19.34 29.32
CA GLN A 608 5.60 18.87 30.25
C GLN A 608 6.15 17.91 31.33
N ASP A 609 7.45 17.66 31.37
CA ASP A 609 8.13 16.75 32.31
C ASP A 609 7.56 15.31 32.27
N ILE A 610 7.24 14.81 31.08
CA ILE A 610 6.66 13.50 30.82
C ILE A 610 7.75 12.55 30.32
N THR A 611 7.77 11.33 30.84
CA THR A 611 8.67 10.28 30.34
C THR A 611 8.24 9.84 28.94
N LEU A 612 9.19 9.82 27.99
CA LEU A 612 8.98 9.39 26.62
C LEU A 612 9.90 8.23 26.26
N ILE A 613 9.31 7.12 25.85
CA ILE A 613 10.01 5.87 25.52
C ILE A 613 9.72 5.46 24.09
N ASN A 614 10.76 5.34 23.28
CA ASN A 614 10.71 4.65 21.98
C ASN A 614 10.79 3.13 22.24
N MET A 615 9.70 2.44 22.02
CA MET A 615 9.56 1.02 22.36
C MET A 615 10.30 0.09 21.40
N ARG A 616 10.62 0.53 20.18
CA ARG A 616 11.41 -0.23 19.17
C ARG A 616 10.83 -1.58 18.76
N PHE A 617 10.47 -2.41 19.74
CA PHE A 617 10.00 -3.78 19.53
C PHE A 617 8.52 -3.91 19.89
N VAL A 618 7.72 -4.39 18.91
CA VAL A 618 6.36 -4.87 19.14
C VAL A 618 6.42 -6.29 19.73
N LYS A 619 7.46 -7.07 19.34
CA LYS A 619 7.69 -8.43 19.80
C LYS A 619 9.18 -8.79 19.68
N PRO A 620 9.82 -9.28 20.77
CA PRO A 620 9.26 -9.38 22.12
C PRO A 620 9.08 -8.01 22.75
N LEU A 621 8.07 -7.86 23.61
CA LEU A 621 7.98 -6.74 24.54
C LEU A 621 8.90 -6.98 25.73
N ASN A 622 9.45 -5.89 26.28
CA ASN A 622 10.15 -5.93 27.54
C ASN A 622 9.14 -5.92 28.70
N GLU A 623 8.63 -7.10 29.07
CA GLU A 623 7.60 -7.23 30.09
C GLU A 623 8.08 -6.76 31.46
N GLU A 624 9.35 -6.98 31.77
CA GLU A 624 9.96 -6.54 33.03
C GLU A 624 9.96 -5.00 33.13
N LEU A 625 10.31 -4.30 32.05
CA LEU A 625 10.18 -2.85 31.97
C LEU A 625 8.73 -2.39 32.16
N ILE A 626 7.77 -3.04 31.52
CA ILE A 626 6.34 -2.70 31.63
C ILE A 626 5.88 -2.88 33.08
N GLN A 627 6.27 -3.96 33.74
CA GLN A 627 5.97 -4.21 35.15
C GLN A 627 6.58 -3.14 36.06
N TYR A 628 7.84 -2.80 35.83
CA TYR A 628 8.51 -1.72 36.54
C TYR A 628 7.78 -0.38 36.35
N LEU A 629 7.52 0.02 35.10
CA LEU A 629 6.83 1.27 34.82
C LEU A 629 5.42 1.31 35.43
N SER A 630 4.70 0.19 35.44
CA SER A 630 3.36 0.13 36.05
C SER A 630 3.36 0.35 37.56
N SER A 631 4.48 0.08 38.24
CA SER A 631 4.64 0.34 39.66
C SER A 631 5.10 1.77 40.00
N GLN A 632 5.76 2.44 39.05
CA GLN A 632 6.37 3.76 39.24
C GLN A 632 5.50 4.92 38.77
N TYR A 633 4.66 4.70 37.78
CA TYR A 633 3.86 5.72 37.13
C TYR A 633 2.37 5.64 37.51
N ASP A 634 1.66 6.76 37.42
CA ASP A 634 0.22 6.84 37.62
C ASP A 634 -0.52 6.54 36.33
N LEU A 635 0.08 6.93 35.17
CA LEU A 635 -0.49 6.75 33.84
C LEU A 635 0.57 6.26 32.85
N LEU A 636 0.26 5.18 32.15
CA LEU A 636 0.99 4.71 30.98
C LEU A 636 0.12 4.97 29.73
N VAL A 637 0.64 5.68 28.75
CA VAL A 637 -0.05 5.94 27.50
C VAL A 637 0.70 5.25 26.37
N THR A 638 0.08 4.27 25.70
CA THR A 638 0.66 3.64 24.53
C THR A 638 0.23 4.38 23.26
N VAL A 639 1.15 4.54 22.32
CA VAL A 639 0.89 5.21 21.03
C VAL A 639 1.40 4.35 19.91
N GLU A 640 0.48 3.93 19.02
CA GLU A 640 0.80 3.15 17.81
C GLU A 640 0.02 3.67 16.60
N GLU A 641 0.67 3.77 15.45
CA GLU A 641 0.00 4.07 14.17
C GLU A 641 -0.54 2.78 13.55
N GLY A 642 -1.48 2.15 14.24
CA GLY A 642 -2.13 0.88 13.94
C GLY A 642 -3.47 0.79 14.65
N ALA A 643 -4.23 -0.26 14.36
CA ALA A 643 -5.50 -0.51 15.04
C ALA A 643 -5.28 -0.72 16.55
N VAL A 644 -6.06 -0.02 17.39
CA VAL A 644 -6.04 -0.24 18.84
C VAL A 644 -6.47 -1.67 19.16
N LEU A 645 -7.56 -2.12 18.50
CA LEU A 645 -8.08 -3.47 18.68
C LEU A 645 -7.07 -4.52 18.19
N GLY A 646 -6.64 -5.39 19.06
CA GLY A 646 -5.58 -6.37 18.80
C GLY A 646 -4.18 -5.76 18.72
N GLY A 647 -4.01 -4.45 18.90
CA GLY A 647 -2.75 -3.74 18.83
C GLY A 647 -1.80 -4.05 20.01
N VAL A 648 -0.61 -3.47 19.95
CA VAL A 648 0.41 -3.70 20.99
C VAL A 648 0.02 -3.04 22.31
N GLY A 649 -0.72 -1.92 22.27
CA GLY A 649 -1.22 -1.24 23.46
C GLY A 649 -2.17 -2.12 24.29
N GLU A 650 -3.05 -2.90 23.67
CA GLU A 650 -3.90 -3.87 24.38
C GLU A 650 -3.10 -4.96 25.07
N HIS A 651 -1.99 -5.40 24.46
CA HIS A 651 -1.12 -6.38 25.10
C HIS A 651 -0.42 -5.79 26.34
N ILE A 652 0.04 -4.55 26.25
CA ILE A 652 0.60 -3.85 27.43
C ILE A 652 -0.45 -3.71 28.53
N SER A 653 -1.69 -3.36 28.16
CA SER A 653 -2.81 -3.31 29.14
C SER A 653 -3.04 -4.66 29.81
N SER A 654 -2.96 -5.76 29.05
CA SER A 654 -3.09 -7.13 29.58
C SER A 654 -1.96 -7.50 30.53
N ILE A 655 -0.70 -7.13 30.21
CA ILE A 655 0.45 -7.34 31.09
C ILE A 655 0.22 -6.60 32.43
N VAL A 656 -0.13 -5.31 32.38
CA VAL A 656 -0.38 -4.50 33.58
C VAL A 656 -1.55 -5.07 34.40
N ALA A 657 -2.63 -5.49 33.76
CA ALA A 657 -3.78 -6.09 34.43
C ALA A 657 -3.46 -7.45 35.10
N SER A 658 -2.44 -8.18 34.62
CA SER A 658 -2.02 -9.46 35.19
C SER A 658 -1.18 -9.31 36.48
N ILE A 659 -0.64 -8.12 36.74
CA ILE A 659 0.14 -7.83 37.95
C ILE A 659 -0.81 -7.80 39.14
N SER A 660 -0.39 -8.40 40.28
CA SER A 660 -1.21 -8.42 41.49
C SER A 660 -1.54 -6.98 41.93
N HIS A 661 -2.78 -6.74 42.33
CA HIS A 661 -3.33 -5.41 42.69
C HIS A 661 -2.48 -4.62 43.75
N SER A 662 -1.61 -5.28 44.47
CA SER A 662 -0.70 -4.64 45.42
C SER A 662 0.49 -3.95 44.74
N ASN A 663 0.84 -4.32 43.51
CA ASN A 663 2.05 -3.87 42.83
C ASN A 663 1.79 -3.04 41.56
N ALA A 664 0.62 -3.13 40.95
CA ALA A 664 0.27 -2.30 39.82
C ALA A 664 -0.42 -1.02 40.27
N LYS A 665 0.12 0.14 39.86
CA LYS A 665 -0.40 1.47 40.22
C LYS A 665 -0.96 2.19 38.99
N ALA A 666 -0.33 2.01 37.85
CA ALA A 666 -0.62 2.77 36.66
C ALA A 666 -1.95 2.40 36.01
N GLN A 667 -2.72 3.42 35.64
CA GLN A 667 -3.74 3.27 34.60
C GLN A 667 -3.10 3.19 33.22
N VAL A 668 -3.73 2.47 32.28
CA VAL A 668 -3.24 2.36 30.90
C VAL A 668 -4.24 2.97 29.93
N ARG A 669 -3.75 3.83 29.03
CA ARG A 669 -4.55 4.40 27.94
C ARG A 669 -3.88 4.06 26.61
N ASN A 670 -4.63 3.43 25.71
CA ASN A 670 -4.13 3.05 24.39
C ASN A 670 -4.60 4.05 23.34
N LEU A 671 -3.66 4.61 22.56
CA LEU A 671 -3.91 5.53 21.46
C LEU A 671 -3.47 4.86 20.15
N GLY A 672 -4.36 4.86 19.17
CA GLY A 672 -4.17 4.26 17.85
C GLY A 672 -5.40 4.49 16.99
N MET A 673 -5.50 3.79 15.86
CA MET A 673 -6.65 3.87 14.98
C MET A 673 -7.86 3.20 15.61
N SER A 674 -9.00 3.89 15.60
CA SER A 674 -10.29 3.36 16.08
C SER A 674 -10.80 2.23 15.17
N ASP A 675 -11.84 1.52 15.62
CA ASP A 675 -12.53 0.46 14.86
C ASP A 675 -13.35 1.06 13.69
N SER A 676 -12.62 1.65 12.73
CA SER A 676 -13.17 2.23 11.50
C SER A 676 -12.13 2.32 10.41
N PHE A 677 -12.55 2.21 9.14
CA PHE A 677 -11.68 2.45 8.01
C PHE A 677 -11.40 3.95 7.86
N VAL A 678 -10.12 4.29 7.71
CA VAL A 678 -9.68 5.68 7.53
C VAL A 678 -9.70 6.02 6.05
N GLY A 679 -10.40 7.09 5.69
CA GLY A 679 -10.56 7.57 4.31
C GLY A 679 -9.29 8.18 3.71
N GLU A 680 -9.45 8.80 2.54
CA GLU A 680 -8.41 9.55 1.83
C GLU A 680 -8.15 10.89 2.51
N GLY A 681 -6.93 11.40 2.34
CA GLY A 681 -6.54 12.71 2.81
C GLY A 681 -5.03 12.89 2.85
N ASN A 682 -4.56 14.04 3.31
CA ASN A 682 -3.16 14.20 3.66
C ASN A 682 -2.88 13.45 4.97
N ARG A 683 -1.73 12.76 5.05
CA ARG A 683 -1.37 11.96 6.26
C ARG A 683 -1.45 12.79 7.55
N GLY A 684 -0.98 14.03 7.54
CA GLY A 684 -1.04 14.91 8.71
C GLY A 684 -2.48 15.25 9.13
N GLU A 685 -3.39 15.51 8.17
CA GLU A 685 -4.81 15.73 8.42
C GLU A 685 -5.48 14.48 9.03
N LEU A 686 -5.14 13.30 8.51
CA LEU A 686 -5.68 12.04 9.00
C LEU A 686 -5.18 11.71 10.42
N LEU A 687 -3.90 11.98 10.71
CA LEU A 687 -3.37 11.85 12.08
C LEU A 687 -4.11 12.78 13.05
N ALA A 688 -4.34 14.03 12.65
CA ALA A 688 -5.09 14.98 13.48
C ALA A 688 -6.54 14.53 13.72
N ASP A 689 -7.22 14.00 12.69
CA ASP A 689 -8.59 13.47 12.82
C ASP A 689 -8.68 12.28 13.80
N LEU A 690 -7.63 11.47 13.83
CA LEU A 690 -7.53 10.32 14.75
C LEU A 690 -7.02 10.72 16.14
N GLY A 691 -6.61 11.98 16.33
CA GLY A 691 -5.96 12.44 17.56
C GLY A 691 -4.59 11.80 17.79
N LEU A 692 -3.90 11.42 16.69
CA LEU A 692 -2.56 10.82 16.69
C LEU A 692 -1.46 11.82 16.26
N ASP A 693 -1.81 13.06 15.97
CA ASP A 693 -0.85 14.13 15.89
C ASP A 693 -0.39 14.56 17.31
N ARG A 694 0.63 15.40 17.39
CA ARG A 694 1.19 15.87 18.67
C ARG A 694 0.13 16.44 19.61
N ASP A 695 -0.72 17.31 19.09
CA ASP A 695 -1.69 18.05 19.90
C ASP A 695 -2.85 17.15 20.35
N GLY A 696 -3.30 16.23 19.49
CA GLY A 696 -4.31 15.20 19.79
C GLY A 696 -3.84 14.21 20.85
N ILE A 697 -2.61 13.71 20.74
CA ILE A 697 -2.00 12.83 21.74
C ILE A 697 -1.94 13.55 23.07
N MET A 698 -1.42 14.78 23.13
CA MET A 698 -1.31 15.54 24.38
C MET A 698 -2.67 15.92 24.96
N SER A 699 -3.69 16.16 24.13
CA SER A 699 -5.06 16.35 24.60
C SER A 699 -5.60 15.08 25.28
N SER A 700 -5.34 13.92 24.71
CA SER A 700 -5.73 12.62 25.27
C SER A 700 -5.00 12.32 26.58
N VAL A 701 -3.71 12.68 26.67
CA VAL A 701 -2.89 12.56 27.89
C VAL A 701 -3.46 13.44 29.00
N ARG A 702 -3.74 14.73 28.72
CA ARG A 702 -4.34 15.64 29.71
C ARG A 702 -5.70 15.15 30.20
N LYS A 703 -6.53 14.67 29.28
CA LYS A 703 -7.84 14.10 29.65
C LYS A 703 -7.67 12.89 30.58
N ALA A 704 -6.81 11.92 30.21
CA ALA A 704 -6.56 10.74 31.02
C ALA A 704 -5.96 11.12 32.41
N ALA A 705 -5.04 12.09 32.47
CA ALA A 705 -4.50 12.57 33.73
C ALA A 705 -5.55 13.23 34.63
N SER A 706 -6.54 13.92 34.06
CA SER A 706 -7.64 14.52 34.85
C SER A 706 -8.65 13.50 35.37
N GLU A 707 -8.59 12.25 34.93
CA GLU A 707 -9.41 11.12 35.38
C GLU A 707 -8.74 10.29 36.49
N LEU A 708 -7.44 10.58 36.85
CA LEU A 708 -6.70 9.96 37.91
C LEU A 708 -7.14 10.48 39.30
#